data_6c6b9cddcd17271a772ec310ff65bb77
#
_entry.id   6c6b9cddcd17271a772ec310ff65bb77
#
_cell.length_a   1.000
_cell.length_b   1.000
_cell.length_c   1.000
_cell.angle_alpha   90.00
_cell.angle_beta   90.00
_cell.angle_gamma   90.00
#
_symmetry.space_group_name_H-M   'P 1'
#
loop_
_entity.id
_entity.type
_entity.pdbx_description
1 polymer ?
#
loop_
_entity_poly.entity_id
_entity_poly.type
_entity_poly.pdbx_seq_one_letter_code
_entity_poly.pdbx_strand_id
1 'polypeptide(L)'
;MIKQIAFAVVVAFALGLFTVTMERMVRIVAMGRPANLKETWPERLASLMAFFFGQRKVVEEKRSWHHLPIYWGFLILSIATLDVALNGLLGAWFNLGVVVGPTAYAWLGVVIDWANLVVLLALLYAFVRRFIRPAFVPMSLDAMLILGAITLLVLSHFGMHACEIAAAGAYIPGNPVSGQIGALLGLYDLGPKFVLHADSHTAHISVEVFWWVHIGIVLGFLNYLPYSKHIHVLGSGPNILLRNQGQRGAMPKAQLFTSDDPTDASAEPLFENWGVGKVEDFSWKSLLDNYSCTECARCTTYCPAFATEKPLSPMHLIHDLKDEMKDRGGLLVKLKKAGGSLKDDVEPGPGADKDKIARIKAELAGLPPLVGGRVKDETLWACTTCGACQEVCPVFIDHPLKILQMRQHIVLNDESGRTPGEVTRVLGNISGSGNPWSLNQDDRLKWAEGLDVKTVEDQPDAEYLLFVGCAGAFDDNAKKTARALVKVLNAANVKFAVLGKREKCSGDPVRRLGAEMDFQTMARENVETFNEAKVTKVIASCPHCFHTIKNEYPQFGGNYEVIHHSQLISHLLSTGKLKIDAPSDKQFTYHDSCYIGRWNGVYDAPREILEHATRGKGGVRELGRNKEHGFCCGAGGGRMWMEEEPSKRVNINRATEVASSGANAVAVACPFCNTMLSDGLKHLGKDEEIAVVDIAVLVANSLPAAAPVPSQETAQA
;
A
#
# COMPACT_ATOMS: atom_id res chain seq x y z
N MET A 1 46.31 -18.05 -16.82
CA MET A 1 46.38 -16.79 -17.58
C MET A 1 45.32 -16.71 -18.71
N ILE A 2 45.23 -17.68 -19.65
CA ILE A 2 44.23 -17.65 -20.73
C ILE A 2 42.80 -17.65 -20.18
N LYS A 3 42.47 -18.53 -19.21
CA LYS A 3 41.15 -18.60 -18.55
C LYS A 3 40.78 -17.26 -17.90
N GLN A 4 41.71 -16.61 -17.19
CA GLN A 4 41.49 -15.32 -16.52
C GLN A 4 41.21 -14.18 -17.52
N ILE A 5 41.97 -14.14 -18.63
CA ILE A 5 41.76 -13.14 -19.69
C ILE A 5 40.39 -13.36 -20.35
N ALA A 6 40.05 -14.58 -20.71
CA ALA A 6 38.77 -14.93 -21.30
C ALA A 6 37.60 -14.55 -20.34
N PHE A 7 37.77 -14.89 -19.07
CA PHE A 7 36.76 -14.56 -18.05
C PHE A 7 36.63 -13.06 -17.84
N ALA A 8 37.72 -12.30 -17.75
CA ALA A 8 37.71 -10.84 -17.62
C ALA A 8 36.97 -10.17 -18.80
N VAL A 9 37.16 -10.67 -20.03
CA VAL A 9 36.42 -10.16 -21.21
C VAL A 9 34.91 -10.43 -21.07
N VAL A 10 34.52 -11.64 -20.66
CA VAL A 10 33.11 -12.01 -20.47
C VAL A 10 32.46 -11.18 -19.37
N VAL A 11 33.14 -10.99 -18.23
CA VAL A 11 32.68 -10.16 -17.13
C VAL A 11 32.54 -8.70 -17.55
N ALA A 12 33.54 -8.12 -18.21
CA ALA A 12 33.49 -6.74 -18.69
C ALA A 12 32.32 -6.51 -19.66
N PHE A 13 32.10 -7.45 -20.59
CA PHE A 13 30.96 -7.40 -21.50
C PHE A 13 29.62 -7.46 -20.76
N ALA A 14 29.45 -8.42 -19.84
CA ALA A 14 28.22 -8.61 -19.08
C ALA A 14 27.93 -7.41 -18.19
N LEU A 15 28.91 -6.87 -17.47
CA LEU A 15 28.76 -5.67 -16.64
C LEU A 15 28.50 -4.42 -17.47
N GLY A 16 29.15 -4.28 -18.63
CA GLY A 16 28.89 -3.19 -19.57
C GLY A 16 27.44 -3.17 -20.04
N LEU A 17 26.92 -4.33 -20.47
CA LEU A 17 25.52 -4.47 -20.90
C LEU A 17 24.53 -4.19 -19.75
N PHE A 18 24.80 -4.75 -18.57
CA PHE A 18 24.00 -4.49 -17.36
C PHE A 18 23.97 -3.01 -17.01
N THR A 19 25.13 -2.33 -17.01
CA THR A 19 25.25 -0.90 -16.69
C THR A 19 24.44 -0.03 -17.66
N VAL A 20 24.50 -0.29 -18.96
CA VAL A 20 23.73 0.43 -19.98
C VAL A 20 22.22 0.28 -19.74
N THR A 21 21.78 -0.93 -19.38
CA THR A 21 20.38 -1.21 -19.10
C THR A 21 19.92 -0.49 -17.82
N MET A 22 20.71 -0.57 -16.75
CA MET A 22 20.41 0.10 -15.49
C MET A 22 20.42 1.62 -15.61
N GLU A 23 21.37 2.20 -16.37
CA GLU A 23 21.39 3.63 -16.67
C GLU A 23 20.07 4.08 -17.31
N ARG A 24 19.57 3.32 -18.28
CA ARG A 24 18.29 3.62 -18.92
C ARG A 24 17.14 3.63 -17.89
N MET A 25 17.07 2.63 -17.01
CA MET A 25 16.04 2.53 -15.99
C MET A 25 16.11 3.67 -14.98
N VAL A 26 17.32 3.99 -14.50
CA VAL A 26 17.54 5.14 -13.60
C VAL A 26 17.14 6.45 -14.26
N ARG A 27 17.45 6.64 -15.54
CA ARG A 27 17.03 7.83 -16.30
C ARG A 27 15.50 7.93 -16.43
N ILE A 28 14.80 6.79 -16.59
CA ILE A 28 13.33 6.75 -16.62
C ILE A 28 12.77 7.19 -15.25
N VAL A 29 13.29 6.65 -14.15
CA VAL A 29 12.86 7.06 -12.81
C VAL A 29 13.15 8.55 -12.55
N ALA A 30 14.32 9.03 -12.96
CA ALA A 30 14.74 10.44 -12.78
C ALA A 30 13.96 11.44 -13.64
N MET A 31 13.13 11.01 -14.58
CA MET A 31 12.22 11.90 -15.32
C MET A 31 10.98 12.30 -14.54
N GLY A 32 10.64 11.55 -13.49
CA GLY A 32 9.49 11.87 -12.64
C GLY A 32 9.63 13.20 -11.91
N ARG A 33 8.48 13.79 -11.54
CA ARG A 33 8.42 15.02 -10.74
C ARG A 33 9.16 14.85 -9.41
N PRO A 34 9.62 15.93 -8.77
CA PRO A 34 10.21 15.87 -7.43
C PRO A 34 9.30 15.18 -6.41
N ALA A 35 9.89 14.42 -5.50
CA ALA A 35 9.20 13.85 -4.35
C ALA A 35 9.72 14.48 -3.06
N ASN A 36 8.81 14.97 -2.22
CA ASN A 36 9.18 15.50 -0.92
C ASN A 36 9.24 14.35 0.10
N LEU A 37 10.46 13.99 0.47
CA LEU A 37 10.73 12.95 1.46
C LEU A 37 11.19 13.64 2.76
N LYS A 38 10.37 13.53 3.81
CA LYS A 38 10.58 14.26 5.08
C LYS A 38 11.38 13.47 6.12
N GLU A 39 11.52 12.14 5.94
CA GLU A 39 12.12 11.24 6.92
C GLU A 39 13.63 11.49 7.08
N THR A 40 14.10 11.32 8.31
CA THR A 40 15.52 11.39 8.65
C THR A 40 16.27 10.10 8.25
N TRP A 41 17.58 10.18 8.10
CA TRP A 41 18.41 9.01 7.78
C TRP A 41 18.29 7.86 8.79
N PRO A 42 18.25 8.10 10.13
CA PRO A 42 18.02 7.03 11.11
C PRO A 42 16.71 6.29 10.90
N GLU A 43 15.61 7.00 10.62
CA GLU A 43 14.29 6.38 10.34
C GLU A 43 14.33 5.53 9.06
N ARG A 44 15.00 6.02 8.01
CA ARG A 44 15.20 5.29 6.76
C ARG A 44 16.00 4.03 6.95
N LEU A 45 17.11 4.09 7.68
CA LEU A 45 17.94 2.93 7.97
C LEU A 45 17.21 1.93 8.86
N ALA A 46 16.49 2.38 9.87
CA ALA A 46 15.64 1.51 10.71
C ALA A 46 14.59 0.78 9.86
N SER A 47 13.95 1.49 8.92
CA SER A 47 13.00 0.88 7.97
C SER A 47 13.68 -0.17 7.09
N LEU A 48 14.85 0.13 6.52
CA LEU A 48 15.62 -0.80 5.71
C LEU A 48 16.00 -2.06 6.49
N MET A 49 16.49 -1.91 7.72
CA MET A 49 16.87 -3.03 8.58
C MET A 49 15.67 -3.91 8.93
N ALA A 50 14.53 -3.32 9.28
CA ALA A 50 13.35 -4.08 9.68
C ALA A 50 12.67 -4.80 8.50
N PHE A 51 12.53 -4.14 7.35
CA PHE A 51 11.67 -4.61 6.27
C PHE A 51 12.43 -5.22 5.10
N PHE A 52 13.63 -4.73 4.77
CA PHE A 52 14.46 -5.34 3.74
C PHE A 52 15.28 -6.49 4.33
N PHE A 53 16.17 -6.22 5.28
CA PHE A 53 16.98 -7.29 5.89
C PHE A 53 16.17 -8.19 6.83
N GLY A 54 15.38 -7.66 7.72
CA GLY A 54 14.55 -8.44 8.66
C GLY A 54 13.31 -9.10 8.05
N GLN A 55 12.96 -8.77 6.81
CA GLN A 55 11.81 -9.35 6.07
C GLN A 55 10.48 -9.34 6.85
N ARG A 56 10.29 -8.33 7.74
CA ARG A 56 9.15 -8.29 8.68
C ARG A 56 7.80 -8.51 7.98
N LYS A 57 7.53 -7.84 6.85
CA LYS A 57 6.28 -8.02 6.08
C LYS A 57 6.13 -9.42 5.46
N VAL A 58 7.22 -10.16 5.27
CA VAL A 58 7.18 -11.56 4.81
C VAL A 58 6.90 -12.50 5.98
N VAL A 59 7.46 -12.21 7.16
CA VAL A 59 7.23 -12.97 8.41
C VAL A 59 5.78 -12.83 8.88
N GLU A 60 5.18 -11.64 8.80
CA GLU A 60 3.78 -11.37 9.16
C GLU A 60 2.79 -12.22 8.33
N GLU A 61 3.12 -12.55 7.07
CA GLU A 61 2.27 -13.34 6.18
C GLU A 61 2.75 -14.79 6.05
N LYS A 62 2.21 -15.70 6.86
CA LYS A 62 2.59 -17.13 6.93
C LYS A 62 2.66 -17.82 5.56
N ARG A 63 1.79 -17.45 4.62
CA ARG A 63 1.76 -18.01 3.26
C ARG A 63 3.02 -17.69 2.45
N SER A 64 3.84 -16.75 2.90
CA SER A 64 5.07 -16.30 2.23
C SER A 64 6.35 -16.79 2.89
N TRP A 65 6.29 -17.56 3.96
CA TRP A 65 7.48 -18.01 4.71
C TRP A 65 8.49 -18.78 3.86
N HIS A 66 8.03 -19.48 2.82
CA HIS A 66 8.93 -20.16 1.88
C HIS A 66 9.88 -19.19 1.14
N HIS A 67 9.59 -17.89 1.13
CA HIS A 67 10.46 -16.89 0.52
C HIS A 67 11.64 -16.52 1.41
N LEU A 68 11.55 -16.71 2.74
CA LEU A 68 12.62 -16.40 3.67
C LEU A 68 13.92 -17.18 3.37
N PRO A 69 13.90 -18.51 3.24
CA PRO A 69 15.11 -19.24 2.89
C PRO A 69 15.65 -18.87 1.49
N ILE A 70 14.80 -18.53 0.52
CA ILE A 70 15.25 -18.06 -0.79
C ILE A 70 15.95 -16.72 -0.66
N TYR A 71 15.41 -15.79 0.11
CA TYR A 71 15.98 -14.46 0.30
C TYR A 71 17.31 -14.50 1.07
N TRP A 72 17.32 -15.13 2.27
CA TRP A 72 18.52 -15.24 3.07
C TRP A 72 19.58 -16.11 2.41
N GLY A 73 19.13 -17.17 1.73
CA GLY A 73 20.00 -17.98 0.88
C GLY A 73 20.66 -17.16 -0.22
N PHE A 74 19.89 -16.31 -0.91
CA PHE A 74 20.46 -15.41 -1.93
C PHE A 74 21.57 -14.52 -1.35
N LEU A 75 21.40 -13.94 -0.16
CA LEU A 75 22.42 -13.11 0.47
C LEU A 75 23.68 -13.91 0.82
N ILE A 76 23.52 -15.11 1.40
CA ILE A 76 24.64 -15.99 1.74
C ILE A 76 25.36 -16.47 0.47
N LEU A 77 24.61 -16.92 -0.53
CA LEU A 77 25.17 -17.44 -1.77
C LEU A 77 25.83 -16.35 -2.64
N SER A 78 25.42 -15.07 -2.45
CA SER A 78 26.09 -13.93 -3.10
C SER A 78 27.54 -13.78 -2.66
N ILE A 79 27.87 -14.18 -1.41
CA ILE A 79 29.26 -14.18 -0.89
C ILE A 79 30.09 -15.22 -1.67
N ALA A 80 29.55 -16.43 -1.85
CA ALA A 80 30.20 -17.47 -2.64
C ALA A 80 30.38 -17.08 -4.11
N THR A 81 29.34 -16.49 -4.71
CA THR A 81 29.38 -16.01 -6.09
C THR A 81 30.47 -14.95 -6.27
N LEU A 82 30.60 -14.04 -5.30
CA LEU A 82 31.66 -13.03 -5.32
C LEU A 82 33.06 -13.67 -5.20
N ASP A 83 33.21 -14.66 -4.31
CA ASP A 83 34.49 -15.39 -4.16
C ASP A 83 34.89 -16.12 -5.45
N VAL A 84 33.95 -16.85 -6.07
CA VAL A 84 34.15 -17.53 -7.35
C VAL A 84 34.52 -16.54 -8.47
N ALA A 85 33.87 -15.38 -8.52
CA ALA A 85 34.14 -14.34 -9.52
C ALA A 85 35.53 -13.71 -9.31
N LEU A 86 35.87 -13.35 -8.07
CA LEU A 86 37.18 -12.76 -7.74
C LEU A 86 38.31 -13.77 -7.96
N ASN A 87 38.12 -15.04 -7.56
CA ASN A 87 39.10 -16.11 -7.87
C ASN A 87 39.25 -16.30 -9.38
N GLY A 88 38.18 -16.29 -10.14
CA GLY A 88 38.20 -16.36 -11.60
C GLY A 88 39.00 -15.24 -12.27
N LEU A 89 38.94 -14.01 -11.75
CA LEU A 89 39.64 -12.83 -12.23
C LEU A 89 41.11 -12.81 -11.80
N LEU A 90 41.37 -13.06 -10.51
CA LEU A 90 42.69 -12.91 -9.89
C LEU A 90 43.49 -14.24 -9.84
N GLY A 91 42.82 -15.37 -10.12
CA GLY A 91 43.41 -16.70 -10.08
C GLY A 91 43.88 -17.10 -8.69
N ALA A 92 45.00 -17.83 -8.62
CA ALA A 92 45.56 -18.33 -7.35
C ALA A 92 45.98 -17.24 -6.35
N TRP A 93 46.01 -15.96 -6.76
CA TRP A 93 46.35 -14.83 -5.91
C TRP A 93 45.24 -14.45 -4.92
N PHE A 94 44.01 -14.85 -5.19
CA PHE A 94 42.87 -14.49 -4.35
C PHE A 94 41.85 -15.61 -4.23
N ASN A 95 41.54 -15.96 -2.98
CA ASN A 95 40.29 -16.54 -2.54
C ASN A 95 39.93 -15.92 -1.19
N LEU A 96 38.68 -15.98 -0.81
CA LEU A 96 38.22 -15.38 0.46
C LEU A 96 38.93 -15.99 1.68
N GLY A 97 39.44 -17.24 1.57
CA GLY A 97 40.24 -17.92 2.60
C GLY A 97 41.56 -17.22 2.92
N VAL A 98 42.12 -16.46 1.97
CA VAL A 98 43.34 -15.64 2.21
C VAL A 98 43.01 -14.47 3.16
N VAL A 99 41.77 -13.97 3.11
CA VAL A 99 41.30 -12.84 3.95
C VAL A 99 40.84 -13.30 5.33
N VAL A 100 40.01 -14.36 5.38
CA VAL A 100 39.38 -14.81 6.64
C VAL A 100 40.11 -15.94 7.35
N GLY A 101 41.13 -16.53 6.70
CA GLY A 101 41.87 -17.70 7.19
C GLY A 101 41.21 -19.04 6.81
N PRO A 102 41.99 -20.12 6.73
CA PRO A 102 41.55 -21.42 6.18
C PRO A 102 40.43 -22.06 7.02
N THR A 103 40.45 -21.94 8.34
CA THR A 103 39.43 -22.52 9.23
C THR A 103 38.09 -21.83 9.07
N ALA A 104 38.07 -20.48 9.06
CA ALA A 104 36.85 -19.71 8.87
C ALA A 104 36.28 -19.91 7.46
N TYR A 105 37.13 -20.03 6.46
CA TYR A 105 36.74 -20.32 5.08
C TYR A 105 36.07 -21.70 4.94
N ALA A 106 36.62 -22.73 5.60
CA ALA A 106 36.00 -24.06 5.63
C ALA A 106 34.60 -24.04 6.28
N TRP A 107 34.47 -23.33 7.40
CA TRP A 107 33.15 -23.15 8.03
C TRP A 107 32.17 -22.37 7.16
N LEU A 108 32.64 -21.34 6.46
CA LEU A 108 31.84 -20.60 5.49
C LEU A 108 31.37 -21.53 4.35
N GLY A 109 32.22 -22.41 3.87
CA GLY A 109 31.87 -23.45 2.89
C GLY A 109 30.76 -24.37 3.40
N VAL A 110 30.83 -24.83 4.65
CA VAL A 110 29.74 -25.63 5.27
C VAL A 110 28.43 -24.86 5.26
N VAL A 111 28.43 -23.59 5.66
CA VAL A 111 27.22 -22.75 5.68
C VAL A 111 26.65 -22.57 4.26
N ILE A 112 27.50 -22.30 3.27
CA ILE A 112 27.10 -22.14 1.87
C ILE A 112 26.51 -23.43 1.31
N ASP A 113 27.12 -24.56 1.58
CA ASP A 113 26.71 -25.87 1.07
C ASP A 113 25.33 -26.29 1.62
N TRP A 114 25.10 -26.10 2.93
CA TRP A 114 23.77 -26.27 3.54
C TRP A 114 22.76 -25.24 3.04
N ALA A 115 23.15 -23.97 2.85
CA ALA A 115 22.26 -22.94 2.31
C ALA A 115 21.76 -23.30 0.92
N ASN A 116 22.63 -23.86 0.05
CA ASN A 116 22.23 -24.36 -1.26
C ASN A 116 21.16 -25.45 -1.17
N LEU A 117 21.29 -26.41 -0.23
CA LEU A 117 20.28 -27.46 -0.04
C LEU A 117 18.94 -26.86 0.42
N VAL A 118 18.96 -25.96 1.40
CA VAL A 118 17.75 -25.31 1.91
C VAL A 118 17.06 -24.49 0.82
N VAL A 119 17.84 -23.76 0.01
CA VAL A 119 17.31 -23.01 -1.14
C VAL A 119 16.71 -23.97 -2.18
N LEU A 120 17.36 -25.09 -2.50
CA LEU A 120 16.82 -26.09 -3.43
C LEU A 120 15.46 -26.63 -2.98
N LEU A 121 15.33 -26.97 -1.70
CA LEU A 121 14.07 -27.46 -1.12
C LEU A 121 12.98 -26.36 -1.17
N ALA A 122 13.33 -25.11 -0.88
CA ALA A 122 12.41 -23.97 -0.98
C ALA A 122 11.97 -23.68 -2.42
N LEU A 123 12.86 -23.85 -3.41
CA LEU A 123 12.55 -23.73 -4.84
C LEU A 123 11.61 -24.84 -5.30
N LEU A 124 11.85 -26.08 -4.86
CA LEU A 124 10.96 -27.21 -5.14
C LEU A 124 9.56 -26.94 -4.60
N TYR A 125 9.44 -26.47 -3.35
CA TYR A 125 8.19 -26.06 -2.78
C TYR A 125 7.53 -24.93 -3.56
N ALA A 126 8.28 -23.89 -3.95
CA ALA A 126 7.76 -22.77 -4.74
C ALA A 126 7.26 -23.22 -6.12
N PHE A 127 7.90 -24.21 -6.72
CA PHE A 127 7.50 -24.83 -7.98
C PHE A 127 6.20 -25.61 -7.80
N VAL A 128 6.13 -26.53 -6.83
CA VAL A 128 4.93 -27.35 -6.54
C VAL A 128 3.73 -26.46 -6.18
N ARG A 129 3.94 -25.41 -5.41
CA ARG A 129 2.89 -24.45 -5.05
C ARG A 129 2.20 -23.83 -6.27
N ARG A 130 2.92 -23.61 -7.38
CA ARG A 130 2.33 -23.05 -8.61
C ARG A 130 1.35 -23.97 -9.29
N PHE A 131 1.51 -25.28 -9.13
CA PHE A 131 0.52 -26.26 -9.62
C PHE A 131 -0.70 -26.37 -8.71
N ILE A 132 -0.51 -26.27 -7.40
CA ILE A 132 -1.59 -26.47 -6.41
C ILE A 132 -2.48 -25.23 -6.30
N ARG A 133 -1.92 -24.00 -6.51
CA ARG A 133 -2.65 -22.73 -6.35
C ARG A 133 -2.40 -21.76 -7.50
N PRO A 134 -2.79 -22.09 -8.72
CA PRO A 134 -2.50 -21.26 -9.90
C PRO A 134 -3.18 -19.88 -9.86
N ALA A 135 -4.35 -19.74 -9.22
CA ALA A 135 -5.08 -18.47 -9.15
C ALA A 135 -4.32 -17.35 -8.41
N PHE A 136 -3.50 -17.69 -7.43
CA PHE A 136 -2.74 -16.70 -6.64
C PHE A 136 -1.33 -16.46 -7.17
N VAL A 137 -0.74 -17.44 -7.86
CA VAL A 137 0.63 -17.36 -8.37
C VAL A 137 0.64 -18.04 -9.74
N PRO A 138 0.27 -17.34 -10.81
CA PRO A 138 0.15 -17.94 -12.14
C PRO A 138 1.48 -18.47 -12.64
N MET A 139 1.41 -19.56 -13.41
CA MET A 139 2.54 -20.10 -14.15
C MET A 139 2.84 -19.17 -15.32
N SER A 140 3.94 -18.43 -15.26
CA SER A 140 4.43 -17.60 -16.36
C SER A 140 5.79 -18.10 -16.84
N LEU A 141 6.10 -17.88 -18.11
CA LEU A 141 7.41 -18.24 -18.67
C LEU A 141 8.54 -17.58 -17.86
N ASP A 142 8.39 -16.31 -17.53
CA ASP A 142 9.35 -15.57 -16.72
C ASP A 142 9.59 -16.26 -15.36
N ALA A 143 8.52 -16.69 -14.69
CA ALA A 143 8.66 -17.41 -13.41
C ALA A 143 9.38 -18.76 -13.56
N MET A 144 9.14 -19.47 -14.65
CA MET A 144 9.79 -20.75 -14.93
C MET A 144 11.28 -20.56 -15.25
N LEU A 145 11.61 -19.56 -16.06
CA LEU A 145 13.00 -19.22 -16.36
C LEU A 145 13.78 -18.85 -15.09
N ILE A 146 13.19 -18.06 -14.21
CA ILE A 146 13.81 -17.66 -12.94
C ILE A 146 14.03 -18.86 -12.01
N LEU A 147 12.98 -19.66 -11.76
CA LEU A 147 13.10 -20.84 -10.90
C LEU A 147 14.09 -21.85 -11.49
N GLY A 148 14.06 -22.03 -12.81
CA GLY A 148 15.01 -22.89 -13.53
C GLY A 148 16.44 -22.41 -13.40
N ALA A 149 16.71 -21.12 -13.64
CA ALA A 149 18.04 -20.54 -13.53
C ALA A 149 18.63 -20.69 -12.12
N ILE A 150 17.84 -20.37 -11.07
CA ILE A 150 18.31 -20.52 -9.68
C ILE A 150 18.53 -22.00 -9.34
N THR A 151 17.65 -22.90 -9.79
CA THR A 151 17.82 -24.35 -9.60
C THR A 151 19.13 -24.83 -10.27
N LEU A 152 19.38 -24.42 -11.50
CA LEU A 152 20.61 -24.77 -12.21
C LEU A 152 21.87 -24.19 -11.53
N LEU A 153 21.79 -22.98 -10.94
CA LEU A 153 22.87 -22.41 -10.12
C LEU A 153 23.21 -23.32 -8.94
N VAL A 154 22.17 -23.74 -8.18
CA VAL A 154 22.38 -24.63 -7.03
C VAL A 154 22.93 -25.99 -7.46
N LEU A 155 22.39 -26.57 -8.53
CA LEU A 155 22.87 -27.87 -9.05
C LEU A 155 24.30 -27.78 -9.57
N SER A 156 24.67 -26.68 -10.27
CA SER A 156 26.04 -26.47 -10.72
C SER A 156 27.04 -26.29 -9.58
N HIS A 157 26.61 -25.66 -8.46
CA HIS A 157 27.41 -25.58 -7.24
C HIS A 157 27.69 -26.98 -6.67
N PHE A 158 26.69 -27.81 -6.49
CA PHE A 158 26.87 -29.19 -6.00
C PHE A 158 27.73 -30.03 -6.93
N GLY A 159 27.47 -29.92 -8.25
CA GLY A 159 28.26 -30.64 -9.25
C GLY A 159 29.74 -30.23 -9.24
N MET A 160 30.02 -28.94 -9.16
CA MET A 160 31.38 -28.41 -9.09
C MET A 160 32.15 -28.96 -7.89
N HIS A 161 31.60 -28.84 -6.68
CA HIS A 161 32.25 -29.27 -5.43
C HIS A 161 32.33 -30.80 -5.30
N ALA A 162 31.33 -31.54 -5.78
CA ALA A 162 31.44 -33.01 -5.87
C ALA A 162 32.61 -33.46 -6.79
N CYS A 163 32.77 -32.80 -7.95
CA CYS A 163 33.88 -33.09 -8.87
C CYS A 163 35.21 -32.59 -8.31
N GLU A 164 35.29 -31.50 -7.55
CA GLU A 164 36.49 -31.04 -6.86
C GLU A 164 37.00 -32.08 -5.85
N ILE A 165 36.11 -32.70 -5.05
CA ILE A 165 36.46 -33.79 -4.14
C ILE A 165 37.02 -35.01 -4.92
N ALA A 166 36.36 -35.35 -6.03
CA ALA A 166 36.84 -36.44 -6.89
C ALA A 166 38.20 -36.12 -7.53
N ALA A 167 38.41 -34.92 -8.03
CA ALA A 167 39.66 -34.48 -8.62
C ALA A 167 40.82 -34.43 -7.60
N ALA A 168 40.52 -34.04 -6.36
CA ALA A 168 41.49 -34.02 -5.25
C ALA A 168 41.87 -35.42 -4.74
N GLY A 169 41.05 -36.44 -5.01
CA GLY A 169 41.25 -37.80 -4.51
C GLY A 169 41.13 -37.89 -2.97
N ALA A 170 40.52 -36.90 -2.33
CA ALA A 170 40.35 -36.83 -0.88
C ALA A 170 39.17 -35.96 -0.52
N TYR A 171 38.52 -36.21 0.62
CA TYR A 171 37.44 -35.37 1.12
C TYR A 171 37.95 -33.97 1.46
N ILE A 172 37.24 -32.97 0.92
CA ILE A 172 37.52 -31.55 1.17
C ILE A 172 36.59 -31.04 2.31
N PRO A 173 37.14 -30.66 3.48
CA PRO A 173 36.36 -30.06 4.53
C PRO A 173 35.67 -28.76 4.04
N GLY A 174 34.39 -28.60 4.37
CA GLY A 174 33.61 -27.42 3.93
C GLY A 174 32.47 -27.75 2.96
N ASN A 175 32.44 -28.94 2.37
CA ASN A 175 31.42 -29.32 1.38
C ASN A 175 30.65 -30.59 1.78
N PRO A 176 29.96 -30.64 2.95
CA PRO A 176 29.35 -31.88 3.45
C PRO A 176 28.19 -32.38 2.60
N VAL A 177 27.35 -31.51 2.05
CA VAL A 177 26.20 -31.87 1.21
C VAL A 177 26.69 -32.27 -0.17
N SER A 178 27.55 -31.44 -0.79
CA SER A 178 28.17 -31.74 -2.08
C SER A 178 28.95 -33.06 -2.07
N GLY A 179 29.63 -33.35 -0.95
CA GLY A 179 30.33 -34.61 -0.73
C GLY A 179 29.39 -35.82 -0.74
N GLN A 180 28.24 -35.72 -0.05
CA GLN A 180 27.25 -36.80 -0.07
C GLN A 180 26.63 -36.97 -1.46
N ILE A 181 26.35 -35.87 -2.15
CA ILE A 181 25.83 -35.93 -3.54
C ILE A 181 26.84 -36.63 -4.47
N GLY A 182 28.11 -36.31 -4.38
CA GLY A 182 29.13 -37.00 -5.17
C GLY A 182 29.23 -38.50 -4.91
N ALA A 183 29.13 -38.92 -3.65
CA ALA A 183 29.04 -40.31 -3.26
C ALA A 183 27.78 -41.01 -3.82
N LEU A 184 26.61 -40.37 -3.71
CA LEU A 184 25.35 -40.87 -4.28
C LEU A 184 25.43 -41.02 -5.82
N LEU A 185 26.20 -40.15 -6.49
CA LEU A 185 26.42 -40.22 -7.92
C LEU A 185 27.51 -41.26 -8.31
N GLY A 186 28.08 -41.95 -7.34
CA GLY A 186 29.11 -42.99 -7.57
C GLY A 186 30.46 -42.45 -7.99
N LEU A 187 30.79 -41.18 -7.68
CA LEU A 187 32.09 -40.60 -7.97
C LEU A 187 33.18 -41.12 -7.03
N TYR A 188 32.81 -41.41 -5.79
CA TYR A 188 33.67 -41.94 -4.72
C TYR A 188 32.84 -42.50 -3.58
N ASP A 189 33.49 -43.27 -2.68
CA ASP A 189 32.90 -43.74 -1.42
C ASP A 189 33.39 -42.87 -0.26
N LEU A 190 32.45 -42.46 0.62
CA LEU A 190 32.73 -41.72 1.86
C LEU A 190 32.75 -42.68 3.08
N GLY A 191 33.34 -43.87 2.94
CA GLY A 191 33.53 -44.85 4.01
C GLY A 191 34.70 -44.53 4.92
N PRO A 192 35.11 -45.49 5.80
CA PRO A 192 36.27 -45.32 6.66
C PRO A 192 37.57 -45.08 5.90
N LYS A 193 37.60 -45.49 4.62
CA LYS A 193 38.63 -45.12 3.65
C LYS A 193 37.90 -44.49 2.46
N PHE A 194 38.41 -43.32 2.03
CA PHE A 194 37.94 -42.69 0.80
C PHE A 194 38.37 -43.55 -0.39
N VAL A 195 37.45 -43.94 -1.25
CA VAL A 195 37.71 -44.72 -2.45
C VAL A 195 37.20 -43.94 -3.67
N LEU A 196 38.11 -43.55 -4.53
CA LEU A 196 37.78 -42.83 -5.77
C LEU A 196 37.36 -43.82 -6.85
N HIS A 197 36.20 -43.58 -7.48
CA HIS A 197 35.70 -44.34 -8.62
C HIS A 197 35.79 -43.56 -9.94
N ALA A 198 35.69 -42.21 -9.86
CA ALA A 198 35.80 -41.35 -11.01
C ALA A 198 37.25 -41.24 -11.51
N ASP A 199 37.43 -41.19 -12.84
CA ASP A 199 38.73 -40.83 -13.42
C ASP A 199 39.09 -39.37 -13.07
N SER A 200 40.28 -39.16 -12.47
CA SER A 200 40.74 -37.86 -12.01
C SER A 200 40.79 -36.81 -13.12
N HIS A 201 41.17 -37.21 -14.35
CA HIS A 201 41.22 -36.31 -15.48
C HIS A 201 39.83 -35.84 -15.90
N THR A 202 38.87 -36.75 -15.97
CA THR A 202 37.48 -36.46 -16.25
C THR A 202 36.88 -35.58 -15.14
N ALA A 203 37.23 -35.82 -13.86
CA ALA A 203 36.78 -35.00 -12.73
C ALA A 203 37.28 -33.55 -12.84
N HIS A 204 38.54 -33.32 -13.20
CA HIS A 204 39.08 -31.98 -13.43
C HIS A 204 38.38 -31.25 -14.59
N ILE A 205 38.09 -31.92 -15.69
CA ILE A 205 37.34 -31.34 -16.82
C ILE A 205 35.92 -30.96 -16.34
N SER A 206 35.28 -31.83 -15.58
CA SER A 206 33.94 -31.60 -15.06
C SER A 206 33.87 -30.39 -14.12
N VAL A 207 34.87 -30.17 -13.26
CA VAL A 207 35.00 -28.96 -12.44
C VAL A 207 34.97 -27.70 -13.32
N GLU A 208 35.79 -27.68 -14.38
CA GLU A 208 35.84 -26.54 -15.30
C GLU A 208 34.53 -26.33 -16.04
N VAL A 209 33.87 -27.41 -16.48
CA VAL A 209 32.53 -27.31 -17.11
C VAL A 209 31.51 -26.73 -16.16
N PHE A 210 31.39 -27.26 -14.91
CA PHE A 210 30.46 -26.74 -13.93
C PHE A 210 30.78 -25.30 -13.54
N TRP A 211 32.03 -24.92 -13.43
CA TRP A 211 32.48 -23.56 -13.17
C TRP A 211 31.98 -22.58 -14.24
N TRP A 212 32.24 -22.91 -15.54
CA TRP A 212 31.78 -22.06 -16.63
C TRP A 212 30.28 -22.01 -16.78
N VAL A 213 29.58 -23.12 -16.54
CA VAL A 213 28.10 -23.18 -16.50
C VAL A 213 27.57 -22.28 -15.37
N HIS A 214 28.11 -22.41 -14.15
CA HIS A 214 27.71 -21.62 -13.00
C HIS A 214 27.86 -20.12 -13.28
N ILE A 215 29.03 -19.69 -13.68
CA ILE A 215 29.30 -18.28 -13.91
C ILE A 215 28.54 -17.73 -15.14
N GLY A 216 28.35 -18.55 -16.16
CA GLY A 216 27.55 -18.21 -17.33
C GLY A 216 26.10 -17.95 -16.95
N ILE A 217 25.51 -18.77 -16.06
CA ILE A 217 24.17 -18.56 -15.53
C ILE A 217 24.14 -17.29 -14.67
N VAL A 218 25.12 -17.05 -13.78
CA VAL A 218 25.20 -15.83 -12.95
C VAL A 218 25.20 -14.58 -13.81
N LEU A 219 26.08 -14.49 -14.81
CA LEU A 219 26.21 -13.31 -15.67
C LEU A 219 25.02 -13.16 -16.62
N GLY A 220 24.48 -14.26 -17.13
CA GLY A 220 23.25 -14.27 -17.92
C GLY A 220 22.06 -13.81 -17.11
N PHE A 221 21.90 -14.32 -15.89
CA PHE A 221 20.83 -13.96 -14.98
C PHE A 221 20.94 -12.49 -14.52
N LEU A 222 22.15 -11.99 -14.24
CA LEU A 222 22.38 -10.57 -13.93
C LEU A 222 21.81 -9.66 -15.03
N ASN A 223 22.06 -10.00 -16.31
CA ASN A 223 21.56 -9.24 -17.45
C ASN A 223 20.06 -9.47 -17.73
N TYR A 224 19.49 -10.58 -17.26
CA TYR A 224 18.05 -10.85 -17.33
C TYR A 224 17.24 -10.13 -16.24
N LEU A 225 17.83 -9.86 -15.06
CA LEU A 225 17.17 -9.20 -13.92
C LEU A 225 16.35 -7.94 -14.32
N PRO A 226 16.92 -6.97 -15.06
CA PRO A 226 16.20 -5.73 -15.40
C PRO A 226 14.95 -5.95 -16.25
N TYR A 227 14.87 -7.05 -17.00
CA TYR A 227 13.74 -7.34 -17.90
C TYR A 227 12.69 -8.24 -17.29
N SER A 228 13.01 -8.89 -16.18
CA SER A 228 12.17 -9.85 -15.48
C SER A 228 11.45 -9.23 -14.28
N LYS A 229 10.53 -9.98 -13.69
CA LYS A 229 9.96 -9.61 -12.39
C LYS A 229 11.00 -9.55 -11.26
N HIS A 230 12.19 -10.15 -11.45
CA HIS A 230 13.29 -10.11 -10.47
C HIS A 230 13.95 -8.74 -10.36
N ILE A 231 13.59 -7.75 -11.17
CA ILE A 231 14.01 -6.36 -10.98
C ILE A 231 13.74 -5.85 -9.56
N HIS A 232 12.75 -6.42 -8.86
CA HIS A 232 12.49 -6.09 -7.46
C HIS A 232 13.68 -6.37 -6.52
N VAL A 233 14.59 -7.28 -6.86
CA VAL A 233 15.81 -7.52 -6.08
C VAL A 233 16.66 -6.25 -6.00
N LEU A 234 16.71 -5.48 -7.09
CA LEU A 234 17.43 -4.21 -7.17
C LEU A 234 16.58 -3.03 -6.69
N GLY A 235 15.26 -3.07 -6.94
CA GLY A 235 14.34 -1.96 -6.65
C GLY A 235 13.86 -1.92 -5.21
N SER A 236 13.63 -3.07 -4.54
CA SER A 236 12.96 -3.09 -3.23
C SER A 236 13.78 -2.47 -2.10
N GLY A 237 15.10 -2.66 -2.07
CA GLY A 237 15.97 -2.03 -1.08
C GLY A 237 15.91 -0.50 -1.13
N PRO A 238 16.23 0.12 -2.26
CA PRO A 238 16.06 1.57 -2.45
C PRO A 238 14.63 2.04 -2.18
N ASN A 239 13.61 1.29 -2.59
CA ASN A 239 12.22 1.67 -2.38
C ASN A 239 11.82 1.70 -0.90
N ILE A 240 12.24 0.71 -0.12
CA ILE A 240 12.00 0.64 1.32
C ILE A 240 12.79 1.75 2.05
N LEU A 241 14.05 1.99 1.65
CA LEU A 241 14.88 3.06 2.20
C LEU A 241 14.27 4.43 1.97
N LEU A 242 13.71 4.67 0.78
CA LEU A 242 13.19 5.97 0.33
C LEU A 242 11.66 6.05 0.41
N ARG A 243 10.99 5.14 1.14
CA ARG A 243 9.54 5.20 1.31
C ARG A 243 9.13 6.41 2.15
N ASN A 244 7.96 6.93 1.87
CA ASN A 244 7.30 7.86 2.77
C ASN A 244 6.82 7.11 4.02
N GLN A 245 7.27 7.52 5.21
CA GLN A 245 6.89 6.95 6.51
C GLN A 245 5.90 7.84 7.25
N GLY A 246 5.50 8.97 6.65
CA GLY A 246 4.48 9.85 7.19
C GLY A 246 3.11 9.18 7.30
N GLN A 247 2.10 9.98 7.62
CA GLN A 247 0.74 9.50 7.84
C GLN A 247 0.21 8.75 6.59
N ARG A 248 -0.13 7.50 6.76
CA ARG A 248 -0.69 6.66 5.71
C ARG A 248 -2.02 7.24 5.21
N GLY A 249 -2.26 7.17 3.92
CA GLY A 249 -3.50 7.61 3.29
C GLY A 249 -3.70 9.12 3.20
N ALA A 250 -2.86 9.93 3.84
CA ALA A 250 -2.83 11.37 3.64
C ALA A 250 -2.26 11.67 2.25
N MET A 251 -3.03 12.38 1.44
CA MET A 251 -2.56 12.82 0.14
C MET A 251 -1.66 14.05 0.31
N PRO A 252 -0.53 14.14 -0.38
CA PRO A 252 0.23 15.38 -0.45
C PRO A 252 -0.60 16.43 -1.20
N LYS A 253 -0.52 17.70 -0.77
CA LYS A 253 -1.11 18.83 -1.49
C LYS A 253 -0.51 18.89 -2.90
N ALA A 254 -1.35 18.84 -3.91
CA ALA A 254 -0.90 19.06 -5.28
C ALA A 254 -0.60 20.53 -5.47
N GLN A 255 0.57 20.83 -6.02
CA GLN A 255 0.90 22.18 -6.46
C GLN A 255 0.31 22.39 -7.83
N LEU A 256 -0.75 23.19 -7.92
CA LEU A 256 -1.52 23.41 -9.13
C LEU A 256 -1.06 24.66 -9.89
N PHE A 257 -0.62 25.67 -9.15
CA PHE A 257 -0.22 26.97 -9.66
C PHE A 257 1.17 27.36 -9.17
N THR A 258 1.77 28.37 -9.80
CA THR A 258 3.08 28.94 -9.42
C THR A 258 3.04 29.61 -8.04
N SER A 259 1.88 30.08 -7.60
CA SER A 259 1.62 30.61 -6.27
C SER A 259 0.59 29.76 -5.53
N ASP A 260 0.77 29.62 -4.22
CA ASP A 260 -0.20 28.99 -3.32
C ASP A 260 -1.23 29.98 -2.77
N ASP A 261 -1.03 31.28 -3.01
CA ASP A 261 -1.94 32.35 -2.60
C ASP A 261 -3.14 32.41 -3.57
N PRO A 262 -4.36 32.12 -3.11
CA PRO A 262 -5.54 32.17 -3.97
C PRO A 262 -5.90 33.58 -4.45
N THR A 263 -5.32 34.62 -3.86
CA THR A 263 -5.54 36.03 -4.23
C THR A 263 -4.52 36.53 -5.25
N ASP A 264 -3.49 35.76 -5.55
CA ASP A 264 -2.46 36.11 -6.51
C ASP A 264 -2.97 35.97 -7.95
N ALA A 265 -3.39 37.07 -8.50
CA ALA A 265 -3.88 37.14 -9.88
C ALA A 265 -2.79 36.85 -10.94
N SER A 266 -1.51 36.82 -10.56
CA SER A 266 -0.39 36.47 -11.41
C SER A 266 -0.02 34.98 -11.38
N ALA A 267 -0.73 34.18 -10.59
CA ALA A 267 -0.50 32.76 -10.48
C ALA A 267 -0.83 32.04 -11.79
N GLU A 268 0.17 31.44 -12.40
CA GLU A 268 0.01 30.65 -13.63
C GLU A 268 -0.12 29.16 -13.28
N PRO A 269 -0.84 28.37 -14.10
CA PRO A 269 -0.85 26.92 -13.99
C PRO A 269 0.57 26.37 -14.03
N LEU A 270 0.95 25.55 -13.06
CA LEU A 270 2.32 25.02 -12.98
C LEU A 270 2.59 23.96 -14.05
N PHE A 271 1.53 23.31 -14.53
CA PHE A 271 1.58 22.26 -15.54
C PHE A 271 0.50 22.50 -16.59
N GLU A 272 0.77 22.10 -17.84
CA GLU A 272 -0.20 22.13 -18.94
C GLU A 272 -1.45 21.28 -18.61
N ASN A 273 -1.27 20.16 -17.92
CA ASN A 273 -2.34 19.29 -17.44
C ASN A 273 -2.11 18.93 -15.96
N TRP A 274 -3.16 18.94 -15.18
CA TRP A 274 -3.12 18.58 -13.78
C TRP A 274 -3.30 17.08 -13.55
N GLY A 275 -2.85 16.60 -12.39
CA GLY A 275 -2.87 15.18 -12.05
C GLY A 275 -1.81 14.39 -12.82
N VAL A 276 -2.11 13.11 -13.09
CA VAL A 276 -1.22 12.19 -13.81
C VAL A 276 -1.92 11.62 -15.02
N GLY A 277 -1.61 12.18 -16.19
CA GLY A 277 -2.07 11.68 -17.48
C GLY A 277 -1.02 10.87 -18.24
N LYS A 278 0.25 11.04 -17.88
CA LYS A 278 1.42 10.41 -18.50
C LYS A 278 2.36 9.89 -17.41
N VAL A 279 3.22 8.95 -17.75
CA VAL A 279 4.13 8.34 -16.75
C VAL A 279 5.11 9.35 -16.14
N GLU A 280 5.56 10.32 -16.88
CA GLU A 280 6.45 11.41 -16.42
C GLU A 280 5.79 12.40 -15.46
N ASP A 281 4.46 12.38 -15.34
CA ASP A 281 3.73 13.19 -14.37
C ASP A 281 3.80 12.64 -12.94
N PHE A 282 4.11 11.36 -12.79
CA PHE A 282 4.37 10.77 -11.46
C PHE A 282 5.65 11.33 -10.84
N SER A 283 5.72 11.33 -9.51
CA SER A 283 6.99 11.58 -8.83
C SER A 283 8.01 10.45 -9.12
N TRP A 284 9.30 10.77 -9.08
CA TRP A 284 10.35 9.76 -9.24
C TRP A 284 10.20 8.60 -8.23
N LYS A 285 9.67 8.88 -7.02
CA LYS A 285 9.39 7.85 -6.01
C LYS A 285 8.27 6.91 -6.45
N SER A 286 7.20 7.46 -7.04
CA SER A 286 6.11 6.65 -7.60
C SER A 286 6.57 5.80 -8.78
N LEU A 287 7.52 6.29 -9.58
CA LEU A 287 8.13 5.50 -10.65
C LEU A 287 9.02 4.36 -10.09
N LEU A 288 9.80 4.63 -9.05
CA LEU A 288 10.62 3.62 -8.36
C LEU A 288 9.75 2.49 -7.77
N ASP A 289 8.57 2.81 -7.23
CA ASP A 289 7.60 1.83 -6.74
C ASP A 289 7.29 0.75 -7.79
N ASN A 290 7.12 1.15 -9.05
CA ASN A 290 6.71 0.23 -10.12
C ASN A 290 7.81 -0.81 -10.42
N TYR A 291 9.09 -0.42 -10.38
CA TYR A 291 10.21 -1.36 -10.50
C TYR A 291 10.42 -2.22 -9.25
N SER A 292 9.88 -1.82 -8.12
CA SER A 292 10.03 -2.54 -6.85
C SER A 292 8.96 -3.62 -6.64
N CYS A 293 7.95 -3.68 -7.49
CA CYS A 293 6.87 -4.65 -7.39
C CYS A 293 7.39 -6.08 -7.44
N THR A 294 7.10 -6.86 -6.38
CA THR A 294 7.51 -8.27 -6.25
C THR A 294 6.55 -9.24 -6.95
N GLU A 295 5.48 -8.75 -7.54
CA GLU A 295 4.43 -9.53 -8.20
C GLU A 295 3.86 -10.69 -7.33
N CYS A 296 3.80 -10.45 -6.02
CA CYS A 296 3.34 -11.45 -5.04
C CYS A 296 1.82 -11.58 -4.95
N ALA A 297 1.06 -10.76 -5.66
CA ALA A 297 -0.41 -10.70 -5.73
C ALA A 297 -1.13 -10.42 -4.40
N ARG A 298 -0.45 -10.11 -3.29
CA ARG A 298 -1.11 -9.82 -2.01
C ARG A 298 -2.09 -8.65 -2.14
N CYS A 299 -1.67 -7.55 -2.77
CA CYS A 299 -2.51 -6.37 -2.99
C CYS A 299 -3.80 -6.68 -3.74
N THR A 300 -3.77 -7.60 -4.70
CA THR A 300 -4.92 -8.07 -5.46
C THR A 300 -5.82 -8.98 -4.61
N THR A 301 -5.23 -9.92 -3.85
CA THR A 301 -5.96 -10.86 -2.97
C THR A 301 -6.77 -10.13 -1.88
N TYR A 302 -6.21 -9.04 -1.32
CA TYR A 302 -6.88 -8.26 -0.28
C TYR A 302 -7.72 -7.10 -0.82
N CYS A 303 -7.74 -6.88 -2.15
CA CYS A 303 -8.51 -5.81 -2.75
C CYS A 303 -10.02 -6.13 -2.77
N PRO A 304 -10.88 -5.28 -2.16
CA PRO A 304 -12.32 -5.50 -2.16
C PRO A 304 -12.92 -5.40 -3.57
N ALA A 305 -12.39 -4.53 -4.43
CA ALA A 305 -12.85 -4.42 -5.80
C ALA A 305 -12.56 -5.71 -6.60
N PHE A 306 -11.35 -6.25 -6.48
CA PHE A 306 -11.00 -7.51 -7.13
C PHE A 306 -11.83 -8.69 -6.59
N ALA A 307 -12.02 -8.75 -5.27
CA ALA A 307 -12.80 -9.81 -4.63
C ALA A 307 -14.30 -9.80 -5.03
N THR A 308 -14.78 -8.71 -5.61
CA THR A 308 -16.14 -8.54 -6.15
C THR A 308 -16.14 -8.39 -7.68
N GLU A 309 -15.15 -8.96 -8.34
CA GLU A 309 -15.06 -9.09 -9.81
C GLU A 309 -15.08 -7.75 -10.57
N LYS A 310 -14.65 -6.66 -9.90
CA LYS A 310 -14.43 -5.38 -10.58
C LYS A 310 -13.11 -5.36 -11.34
N PRO A 311 -12.94 -4.51 -12.34
CA PRO A 311 -11.75 -4.50 -13.21
C PRO A 311 -10.46 -4.03 -12.54
N LEU A 312 -10.45 -3.76 -11.22
CA LEU A 312 -9.28 -3.30 -10.51
C LEU A 312 -8.51 -4.47 -9.86
N SER A 313 -7.36 -4.79 -10.43
CA SER A 313 -6.29 -5.53 -9.76
C SER A 313 -5.14 -4.57 -9.45
N PRO A 314 -4.84 -4.26 -8.17
CA PRO A 314 -3.74 -3.34 -7.86
C PRO A 314 -2.37 -3.81 -8.37
N MET A 315 -2.14 -5.13 -8.48
CA MET A 315 -0.92 -5.67 -9.08
C MET A 315 -0.86 -5.37 -10.58
N HIS A 316 -1.93 -5.63 -11.33
CA HIS A 316 -1.96 -5.37 -12.76
C HIS A 316 -1.84 -3.87 -13.07
N LEU A 317 -2.42 -3.00 -12.23
CA LEU A 317 -2.20 -1.56 -12.36
C LEU A 317 -0.70 -1.20 -12.32
N ILE A 318 0.07 -1.79 -11.39
CA ILE A 318 1.52 -1.55 -11.35
C ILE A 318 2.24 -2.14 -12.57
N HIS A 319 1.75 -3.25 -13.12
CA HIS A 319 2.30 -3.81 -14.37
C HIS A 319 2.03 -2.87 -15.55
N ASP A 320 0.82 -2.35 -15.68
CA ASP A 320 0.47 -1.38 -16.72
C ASP A 320 1.35 -0.13 -16.66
N LEU A 321 1.59 0.39 -15.44
CA LEU A 321 2.49 1.51 -15.21
C LEU A 321 3.96 1.15 -15.53
N LYS A 322 4.41 -0.05 -15.18
CA LYS A 322 5.77 -0.53 -15.51
C LYS A 322 5.96 -0.69 -17.02
N ASP A 323 4.94 -1.17 -17.73
CA ASP A 323 5.00 -1.29 -19.19
C ASP A 323 4.97 0.08 -19.87
N GLU A 324 4.19 1.03 -19.36
CA GLU A 324 4.25 2.42 -19.82
C GLU A 324 5.63 3.05 -19.62
N MET A 325 6.28 2.78 -18.49
CA MET A 325 7.66 3.21 -18.25
C MET A 325 8.65 2.62 -19.28
N LYS A 326 8.47 1.37 -19.69
CA LYS A 326 9.33 0.74 -20.71
C LYS A 326 9.10 1.35 -22.09
N ASP A 327 7.84 1.49 -22.48
CA ASP A 327 7.45 1.96 -23.81
C ASP A 327 7.72 3.47 -23.93
N ARG A 328 6.92 4.27 -23.27
CA ARG A 328 6.99 5.73 -23.29
C ARG A 328 8.29 6.27 -22.68
N GLY A 329 8.63 5.85 -21.46
CA GLY A 329 9.85 6.29 -20.79
C GLY A 329 11.11 5.93 -21.57
N GLY A 330 11.10 4.77 -22.23
CA GLY A 330 12.19 4.37 -23.12
C GLY A 330 12.36 5.30 -24.33
N LEU A 331 11.26 5.76 -24.93
CA LEU A 331 11.29 6.72 -26.03
C LEU A 331 11.73 8.11 -25.57
N LEU A 332 11.27 8.55 -24.40
CA LEU A 332 11.68 9.83 -23.79
C LEU A 332 13.20 9.88 -23.52
N VAL A 333 13.80 8.78 -23.03
CA VAL A 333 15.27 8.70 -22.88
C VAL A 333 15.96 8.82 -24.24
N LYS A 334 15.45 8.15 -25.27
CA LYS A 334 16.00 8.26 -26.65
C LYS A 334 15.85 9.68 -27.19
N LEU A 335 14.70 10.33 -26.97
CA LEU A 335 14.42 11.71 -27.38
C LEU A 335 15.44 12.68 -26.77
N LYS A 336 15.63 12.60 -25.44
CA LYS A 336 16.58 13.43 -24.70
C LYS A 336 18.03 13.18 -25.17
N LYS A 337 18.42 11.92 -25.43
CA LYS A 337 19.73 11.59 -25.98
C LYS A 337 19.95 12.11 -27.40
N ALA A 338 18.88 12.31 -28.19
CA ALA A 338 18.92 12.91 -29.53
C ALA A 338 18.90 14.46 -29.50
N GLY A 339 18.88 15.08 -28.32
CA GLY A 339 18.83 16.52 -28.15
C GLY A 339 17.42 17.13 -28.37
N GLY A 340 16.37 16.28 -28.35
CA GLY A 340 14.99 16.72 -28.51
C GLY A 340 14.28 16.98 -27.19
N SER A 341 13.20 17.78 -27.24
CA SER A 341 12.25 18.06 -26.18
C SER A 341 10.84 17.65 -26.60
N LEU A 342 9.97 17.36 -25.60
CA LEU A 342 8.52 17.20 -25.84
C LEU A 342 7.83 18.53 -26.08
N LYS A 343 8.38 19.62 -25.53
CA LYS A 343 7.85 20.95 -25.73
C LYS A 343 8.15 21.40 -27.15
N ASP A 344 7.13 21.86 -27.88
CA ASP A 344 7.27 22.26 -29.27
C ASP A 344 7.95 23.62 -29.42
N ASP A 345 7.94 24.46 -28.37
CA ASP A 345 8.62 25.73 -28.25
C ASP A 345 10.14 25.63 -27.99
N VAL A 346 10.64 24.44 -27.73
CA VAL A 346 12.07 24.17 -27.47
C VAL A 346 12.72 23.65 -28.75
N GLU A 347 13.48 24.50 -29.44
CA GLU A 347 14.28 24.05 -30.59
C GLU A 347 15.33 23.02 -30.20
N PRO A 348 15.54 22.00 -31.07
CA PRO A 348 16.60 21.03 -30.86
C PRO A 348 17.97 21.71 -30.78
N GLY A 349 18.78 21.30 -29.79
CA GLY A 349 20.12 21.86 -29.59
C GLY A 349 21.06 21.70 -30.80
N PRO A 350 22.20 22.43 -30.83
CA PRO A 350 23.21 22.28 -31.87
C PRO A 350 23.67 20.83 -32.04
N GLY A 351 23.61 20.30 -33.26
CA GLY A 351 23.99 18.89 -33.54
C GLY A 351 22.90 17.86 -33.32
N ALA A 352 21.68 18.25 -32.98
CA ALA A 352 20.56 17.33 -32.83
C ALA A 352 20.13 16.71 -34.19
N ASP A 353 19.83 15.41 -34.14
CA ASP A 353 19.32 14.63 -35.28
C ASP A 353 17.80 14.88 -35.42
N LYS A 354 17.42 15.88 -36.25
CA LYS A 354 16.02 16.30 -36.43
C LYS A 354 15.13 15.17 -36.95
N ASP A 355 15.63 14.33 -37.86
CA ASP A 355 14.85 13.20 -38.40
C ASP A 355 14.60 12.13 -37.35
N LYS A 356 15.58 11.85 -36.54
CA LYS A 356 15.44 10.91 -35.41
C LYS A 356 14.49 11.46 -34.37
N ILE A 357 14.55 12.75 -34.04
CA ILE A 357 13.63 13.42 -33.11
C ILE A 357 12.20 13.32 -33.64
N ALA A 358 11.97 13.62 -34.92
CA ALA A 358 10.65 13.54 -35.55
C ALA A 358 10.06 12.13 -35.50
N ARG A 359 10.88 11.10 -35.80
CA ARG A 359 10.45 9.68 -35.67
C ARG A 359 10.08 9.32 -34.26
N ILE A 360 10.90 9.70 -33.26
CA ILE A 360 10.59 9.40 -31.85
C ILE A 360 9.32 10.12 -31.40
N LYS A 361 9.11 11.39 -31.80
CA LYS A 361 7.86 12.12 -31.50
C LYS A 361 6.64 11.43 -32.14
N ALA A 362 6.76 10.95 -33.38
CA ALA A 362 5.70 10.18 -34.03
C ALA A 362 5.41 8.83 -33.32
N GLU A 363 6.44 8.11 -32.88
CA GLU A 363 6.28 6.88 -32.09
C GLU A 363 5.58 7.19 -30.75
N LEU A 364 5.95 8.27 -30.04
CA LEU A 364 5.33 8.71 -28.80
C LEU A 364 3.85 9.08 -28.99
N ALA A 365 3.51 9.76 -30.08
CA ALA A 365 2.13 10.12 -30.43
C ALA A 365 1.27 8.89 -30.79
N GLY A 366 1.88 7.83 -31.30
CA GLY A 366 1.21 6.56 -31.61
C GLY A 366 0.94 5.64 -30.40
N LEU A 367 1.50 5.94 -29.22
CA LEU A 367 1.22 5.15 -28.01
C LEU A 367 -0.21 5.42 -27.51
N PRO A 368 -0.88 4.39 -26.96
CA PRO A 368 -2.16 4.61 -26.31
C PRO A 368 -1.98 5.55 -25.10
N PRO A 369 -2.95 6.40 -24.76
CA PRO A 369 -2.86 7.23 -23.57
C PRO A 369 -2.77 6.34 -22.31
N LEU A 370 -2.06 6.81 -21.29
CA LEU A 370 -1.97 6.08 -20.03
C LEU A 370 -3.36 5.91 -19.41
N VAL A 371 -4.08 7.01 -19.22
CA VAL A 371 -5.40 7.04 -18.59
C VAL A 371 -6.49 6.98 -19.67
N GLY A 372 -7.37 5.96 -19.58
CA GLY A 372 -8.41 5.65 -20.56
C GLY A 372 -7.94 4.71 -21.69
N GLY A 373 -6.64 4.60 -21.89
CA GLY A 373 -6.03 3.68 -22.87
C GLY A 373 -5.45 2.43 -22.18
N ARG A 374 -4.25 2.55 -21.65
CA ARG A 374 -3.57 1.45 -20.94
C ARG A 374 -4.25 1.12 -19.61
N VAL A 375 -4.51 2.12 -18.79
CA VAL A 375 -5.31 2.01 -17.57
C VAL A 375 -6.71 2.51 -17.86
N LYS A 376 -7.70 1.62 -17.82
CA LYS A 376 -9.10 1.98 -18.10
C LYS A 376 -9.70 2.83 -16.98
N ASP A 377 -10.59 3.75 -17.32
CA ASP A 377 -11.28 4.63 -16.36
C ASP A 377 -12.06 3.82 -15.32
N GLU A 378 -12.74 2.76 -15.74
CA GLU A 378 -13.48 1.85 -14.86
C GLU A 378 -12.58 1.21 -13.79
N THR A 379 -11.32 0.91 -14.15
CA THR A 379 -10.32 0.39 -13.19
C THR A 379 -10.03 1.41 -12.10
N LEU A 380 -9.90 2.68 -12.47
CA LEU A 380 -9.65 3.77 -11.53
C LEU A 380 -10.86 4.02 -10.62
N TRP A 381 -12.07 4.06 -11.21
CA TRP A 381 -13.31 4.28 -10.46
C TRP A 381 -13.71 3.11 -9.57
N ALA A 382 -13.21 1.90 -9.80
CA ALA A 382 -13.46 0.74 -8.92
C ALA A 382 -12.78 0.84 -7.54
N CYS A 383 -11.82 1.75 -7.35
CA CYS A 383 -11.07 1.87 -6.09
C CYS A 383 -11.91 2.53 -4.98
N THR A 384 -12.01 1.85 -3.83
CA THR A 384 -12.66 2.37 -2.60
C THR A 384 -11.70 3.13 -1.69
N THR A 385 -10.48 3.39 -2.08
CA THR A 385 -9.44 4.07 -1.27
C THR A 385 -9.20 3.48 0.13
N CYS A 386 -9.54 2.21 0.32
CA CYS A 386 -9.49 1.55 1.64
C CYS A 386 -8.08 1.21 2.14
N GLY A 387 -7.05 1.33 1.31
CA GLY A 387 -5.65 1.09 1.70
C GLY A 387 -5.23 -0.37 1.91
N ALA A 388 -6.10 -1.35 1.68
CA ALA A 388 -5.75 -2.76 1.89
C ALA A 388 -4.53 -3.20 1.05
N CYS A 389 -4.41 -2.72 -0.20
CA CYS A 389 -3.30 -3.00 -1.08
C CYS A 389 -1.96 -2.43 -0.57
N GLN A 390 -1.97 -1.24 0.03
CA GLN A 390 -0.79 -0.60 0.60
C GLN A 390 -0.36 -1.30 1.90
N GLU A 391 -1.33 -1.68 2.74
CA GLU A 391 -1.08 -2.37 4.02
C GLU A 391 -0.33 -3.69 3.82
N VAL A 392 -0.76 -4.50 2.87
CA VAL A 392 -0.20 -5.84 2.66
C VAL A 392 1.03 -5.85 1.75
N CYS A 393 1.42 -4.70 1.19
CA CYS A 393 2.55 -4.62 0.27
C CYS A 393 3.89 -4.79 1.01
N PRO A 394 4.71 -5.81 0.66
CA PRO A 394 5.98 -6.05 1.35
C PRO A 394 7.03 -4.98 1.05
N VAL A 395 6.86 -4.20 -0.01
CA VAL A 395 7.77 -3.16 -0.45
C VAL A 395 7.15 -1.75 -0.43
N PHE A 396 5.98 -1.59 0.20
CA PHE A 396 5.33 -0.30 0.47
C PHE A 396 4.96 0.52 -0.77
N ILE A 397 4.47 -0.10 -1.81
CA ILE A 397 3.93 0.59 -2.98
C ILE A 397 2.65 1.34 -2.60
N ASP A 398 2.56 2.62 -2.95
CA ASP A 398 1.37 3.43 -2.71
C ASP A 398 0.43 3.39 -3.92
N HIS A 399 -0.38 2.33 -3.99
CA HIS A 399 -1.37 2.15 -5.05
C HIS A 399 -2.51 3.19 -4.99
N PRO A 400 -3.10 3.51 -3.80
CA PRO A 400 -4.19 4.49 -3.73
C PRO A 400 -3.79 5.86 -4.23
N LEU A 401 -2.59 6.35 -3.88
CA LEU A 401 -2.11 7.65 -4.34
C LEU A 401 -2.03 7.72 -5.86
N LYS A 402 -1.48 6.67 -6.50
CA LYS A 402 -1.41 6.60 -7.98
C LYS A 402 -2.79 6.66 -8.63
N ILE A 403 -3.75 5.92 -8.10
CA ILE A 403 -5.13 5.92 -8.59
C ILE A 403 -5.75 7.30 -8.44
N LEU A 404 -5.58 7.94 -7.28
CA LEU A 404 -6.15 9.26 -7.02
C LEU A 404 -5.53 10.34 -7.89
N GLN A 405 -4.22 10.29 -8.15
CA GLN A 405 -3.55 11.21 -9.08
C GLN A 405 -4.03 11.03 -10.53
N MET A 406 -4.34 9.80 -10.96
CA MET A 406 -4.95 9.56 -12.29
C MET A 406 -6.41 10.01 -12.32
N ARG A 407 -7.18 9.90 -11.22
CA ARG A 407 -8.53 10.50 -11.13
C ARG A 407 -8.46 12.02 -11.19
N GLN A 408 -7.47 12.65 -10.55
CA GLN A 408 -7.23 14.09 -10.68
C GLN A 408 -7.04 14.50 -12.13
N HIS A 409 -6.32 13.71 -12.92
CA HIS A 409 -6.18 13.98 -14.34
C HIS A 409 -7.52 13.91 -15.09
N ILE A 410 -8.38 12.92 -14.79
CA ILE A 410 -9.69 12.81 -15.41
C ILE A 410 -10.55 14.03 -15.06
N VAL A 411 -10.66 14.36 -13.76
CA VAL A 411 -11.63 15.34 -13.26
C VAL A 411 -11.19 16.78 -13.52
N LEU A 412 -9.89 17.09 -13.37
CA LEU A 412 -9.40 18.46 -13.53
C LEU A 412 -9.16 18.86 -15.01
N ASN A 413 -9.09 17.88 -15.92
CA ASN A 413 -8.88 18.13 -17.35
C ASN A 413 -10.01 17.51 -18.19
N ASP A 414 -11.24 17.46 -17.64
CA ASP A 414 -12.37 16.78 -18.28
C ASP A 414 -13.02 17.60 -19.38
N GLU A 415 -12.34 17.75 -20.50
CA GLU A 415 -12.89 18.33 -21.73
C GLU A 415 -13.77 17.34 -22.51
N SER A 416 -13.73 16.05 -22.17
CA SER A 416 -14.32 14.95 -22.96
C SER A 416 -15.51 14.25 -22.30
N GLY A 417 -15.95 14.70 -21.12
CA GLY A 417 -17.04 14.08 -20.36
C GLY A 417 -16.72 12.67 -19.84
N ARG A 418 -15.46 12.40 -19.49
CA ARG A 418 -14.99 11.10 -18.96
C ARG A 418 -15.29 10.92 -17.47
N THR A 419 -15.62 12.01 -16.76
CA THR A 419 -16.05 11.95 -15.37
C THR A 419 -17.47 11.37 -15.31
N PRO A 420 -17.71 10.28 -14.52
CA PRO A 420 -19.05 9.73 -14.38
C PRO A 420 -20.07 10.76 -13.93
N GLY A 421 -21.29 10.73 -14.48
CA GLY A 421 -22.33 11.72 -14.18
C GLY A 421 -22.70 11.81 -12.70
N GLU A 422 -22.65 10.66 -11.97
CA GLU A 422 -22.87 10.63 -10.53
C GLU A 422 -21.75 11.35 -9.77
N VAL A 423 -20.51 11.26 -10.23
CA VAL A 423 -19.36 11.98 -9.67
C VAL A 423 -19.54 13.48 -9.87
N THR A 424 -19.85 13.92 -11.09
CA THR A 424 -20.09 15.34 -11.42
C THR A 424 -21.22 15.90 -10.57
N ARG A 425 -22.33 15.16 -10.39
CA ARG A 425 -23.46 15.56 -9.55
C ARG A 425 -23.03 15.74 -8.08
N VAL A 426 -22.31 14.79 -7.50
CA VAL A 426 -21.86 14.85 -6.10
C VAL A 426 -20.89 16.01 -5.89
N LEU A 427 -19.93 16.22 -6.80
CA LEU A 427 -19.01 17.34 -6.74
C LEU A 427 -19.76 18.66 -6.79
N GLY A 428 -20.71 18.83 -7.74
CA GLY A 428 -21.55 20.03 -7.84
C GLY A 428 -22.43 20.27 -6.60
N ASN A 429 -22.99 19.22 -6.01
CA ASN A 429 -23.75 19.33 -4.76
C ASN A 429 -22.88 19.83 -3.60
N ILE A 430 -21.69 19.27 -3.45
CA ILE A 430 -20.79 19.65 -2.35
C ILE A 430 -20.30 21.09 -2.54
N SER A 431 -19.89 21.49 -3.74
CA SER A 431 -19.42 22.84 -4.04
C SER A 431 -20.54 23.86 -3.87
N GLY A 432 -21.79 23.55 -4.31
CA GLY A 432 -22.92 24.47 -4.23
C GLY A 432 -23.60 24.56 -2.87
N SER A 433 -23.75 23.43 -2.17
CA SER A 433 -24.57 23.33 -0.94
C SER A 433 -23.78 22.89 0.29
N GLY A 434 -22.47 22.71 0.20
CA GLY A 434 -21.63 22.25 1.32
C GLY A 434 -21.89 20.81 1.76
N ASN A 435 -22.70 20.03 1.02
CA ASN A 435 -23.01 18.63 1.33
C ASN A 435 -23.35 17.81 0.08
N PRO A 436 -23.13 16.46 0.07
CA PRO A 436 -23.30 15.63 -1.12
C PRO A 436 -24.74 15.44 -1.59
N TRP A 437 -25.74 15.78 -0.77
CA TRP A 437 -27.18 15.61 -1.10
C TRP A 437 -27.86 16.87 -1.60
N SER A 438 -27.14 18.00 -1.70
CA SER A 438 -27.70 19.32 -2.08
C SER A 438 -28.83 19.78 -1.15
N LEU A 439 -28.75 19.41 0.13
CA LEU A 439 -29.72 19.81 1.14
C LEU A 439 -29.41 21.22 1.66
N ASN A 440 -30.46 21.91 2.12
CA ASN A 440 -30.34 23.30 2.58
C ASN A 440 -29.45 23.41 3.82
N GLN A 441 -28.48 24.30 3.79
CA GLN A 441 -27.54 24.55 4.88
C GLN A 441 -28.27 25.07 6.16
N ASP A 442 -29.40 25.73 6.03
CA ASP A 442 -30.23 26.15 7.16
C ASP A 442 -30.77 24.97 7.98
N ASP A 443 -30.93 23.81 7.35
CA ASP A 443 -31.44 22.60 8.00
C ASP A 443 -30.34 21.83 8.75
N ARG A 444 -29.10 22.31 8.69
CA ARG A 444 -27.95 21.59 9.23
C ARG A 444 -27.98 21.35 10.74
N LEU A 445 -28.74 22.12 11.50
CA LEU A 445 -28.94 21.95 12.94
C LEU A 445 -30.20 21.16 13.32
N LYS A 446 -31.05 20.77 12.36
CA LYS A 446 -32.30 20.01 12.67
C LYS A 446 -32.08 18.70 13.41
N TRP A 447 -30.88 18.06 13.20
CA TRP A 447 -30.52 16.86 13.95
C TRP A 447 -30.47 17.07 15.47
N ALA A 448 -30.23 18.31 15.92
CA ALA A 448 -30.04 18.68 17.33
C ALA A 448 -31.37 19.11 18.01
N GLU A 449 -32.50 19.16 17.30
CA GLU A 449 -33.78 19.55 17.87
C GLU A 449 -34.12 18.76 19.14
N GLY A 450 -34.45 19.47 20.22
CA GLY A 450 -34.75 18.90 21.54
C GLY A 450 -33.51 18.46 22.33
N LEU A 451 -32.29 18.80 21.88
CA LEU A 451 -31.05 18.61 22.63
C LEU A 451 -30.44 19.95 23.02
N ASP A 452 -29.78 20.01 24.17
CA ASP A 452 -28.98 21.19 24.57
C ASP A 452 -27.64 21.12 23.88
N VAL A 453 -27.55 21.69 22.65
CA VAL A 453 -26.35 21.80 21.85
C VAL A 453 -26.06 23.27 21.59
N LYS A 454 -24.91 23.73 22.01
CA LYS A 454 -24.46 25.11 21.85
C LYS A 454 -23.62 25.27 20.60
N THR A 455 -23.71 26.42 19.94
CA THR A 455 -22.77 26.80 18.88
C THR A 455 -21.47 27.35 19.48
N VAL A 456 -20.44 27.50 18.68
CA VAL A 456 -19.14 28.10 19.10
C VAL A 456 -19.33 29.58 19.50
N GLU A 457 -20.33 30.23 18.96
CA GLU A 457 -20.73 31.61 19.34
C GLU A 457 -21.37 31.66 20.73
N ASP A 458 -22.22 30.67 21.03
CA ASP A 458 -22.93 30.59 22.32
C ASP A 458 -22.05 30.05 23.45
N GLN A 459 -21.01 29.26 23.11
CA GLN A 459 -20.10 28.63 24.08
C GLN A 459 -18.62 28.75 23.60
N PRO A 460 -18.03 29.93 23.62
CA PRO A 460 -16.69 30.18 23.14
C PRO A 460 -15.57 29.54 24.00
N ASP A 461 -15.91 29.04 25.22
CA ASP A 461 -15.03 28.32 26.14
C ASP A 461 -15.17 26.79 26.01
N ALA A 462 -15.78 26.29 24.95
CA ALA A 462 -15.88 24.86 24.69
C ALA A 462 -14.48 24.24 24.55
N GLU A 463 -14.27 23.09 25.20
CA GLU A 463 -13.00 22.36 25.10
C GLU A 463 -12.85 21.71 23.71
N TYR A 464 -13.97 21.26 23.16
CA TYR A 464 -13.98 20.55 21.87
C TYR A 464 -14.96 21.18 20.89
N LEU A 465 -14.55 21.26 19.64
CA LEU A 465 -15.48 21.34 18.53
C LEU A 465 -16.02 19.93 18.23
N LEU A 466 -17.31 19.70 18.31
CA LEU A 466 -17.95 18.52 17.74
C LEU A 466 -18.22 18.77 16.26
N PHE A 467 -17.37 18.20 15.40
CA PHE A 467 -17.58 18.22 13.96
C PHE A 467 -18.57 17.11 13.58
N VAL A 468 -19.80 17.49 13.31
CA VAL A 468 -20.93 16.58 13.06
C VAL A 468 -20.79 15.90 11.70
N GLY A 469 -20.29 16.61 10.72
CA GLY A 469 -20.15 16.16 9.34
C GLY A 469 -21.50 16.13 8.59
N CYS A 470 -21.43 16.01 7.27
CA CYS A 470 -22.63 16.03 6.44
C CYS A 470 -23.58 14.87 6.74
N ALA A 471 -23.05 13.65 6.96
CA ALA A 471 -23.87 12.50 7.30
C ALA A 471 -24.60 12.71 8.62
N GLY A 472 -23.92 13.12 9.69
CA GLY A 472 -24.54 13.39 11.01
C GLY A 472 -25.60 14.48 10.97
N ALA A 473 -25.49 15.43 10.04
CA ALA A 473 -26.47 16.49 9.88
C ALA A 473 -27.70 16.07 9.05
N PHE A 474 -27.54 15.21 8.04
CA PHE A 474 -28.58 15.00 7.03
C PHE A 474 -29.05 13.55 6.87
N ASP A 475 -28.21 12.54 7.13
CA ASP A 475 -28.60 11.13 7.02
C ASP A 475 -29.32 10.66 8.31
N ASP A 476 -30.48 10.04 8.18
CA ASP A 476 -31.33 9.69 9.32
C ASP A 476 -30.72 8.67 10.28
N ASN A 477 -29.88 7.77 9.81
CA ASN A 477 -29.17 6.83 10.68
C ASN A 477 -27.98 7.51 11.37
N ALA A 478 -27.24 8.35 10.64
CA ALA A 478 -26.12 9.09 11.20
C ALA A 478 -26.57 10.19 12.18
N LYS A 479 -27.78 10.80 12.01
CA LYS A 479 -28.39 11.68 13.00
C LYS A 479 -28.58 10.97 14.34
N LYS A 480 -28.96 9.68 14.34
CA LYS A 480 -29.09 8.89 15.60
C LYS A 480 -27.74 8.80 16.31
N THR A 481 -26.65 8.60 15.54
CA THR A 481 -25.29 8.59 16.08
C THR A 481 -24.88 9.96 16.65
N ALA A 482 -25.13 11.04 15.92
CA ALA A 482 -24.82 12.40 16.40
C ALA A 482 -25.58 12.73 17.70
N ARG A 483 -26.88 12.43 17.77
CA ARG A 483 -27.73 12.61 18.97
C ARG A 483 -27.25 11.73 20.13
N ALA A 484 -26.87 10.48 19.87
CA ALA A 484 -26.31 9.57 20.86
C ALA A 484 -24.98 10.09 21.42
N LEU A 485 -24.10 10.59 20.54
CA LEU A 485 -22.82 11.16 20.94
C LEU A 485 -22.99 12.37 21.86
N VAL A 486 -23.96 13.27 21.58
CA VAL A 486 -24.30 14.38 22.47
C VAL A 486 -24.72 13.87 23.86
N LYS A 487 -25.56 12.84 23.94
CA LYS A 487 -25.96 12.25 25.23
C LYS A 487 -24.75 11.69 26.00
N VAL A 488 -23.83 11.02 25.29
CA VAL A 488 -22.58 10.46 25.87
C VAL A 488 -21.69 11.57 26.40
N LEU A 489 -21.48 12.64 25.62
CA LEU A 489 -20.66 13.79 26.01
C LEU A 489 -21.22 14.51 27.22
N ASN A 490 -22.53 14.76 27.23
CA ASN A 490 -23.22 15.38 28.37
C ASN A 490 -23.15 14.52 29.63
N ALA A 491 -23.37 13.20 29.52
CA ALA A 491 -23.23 12.27 30.64
C ALA A 491 -21.82 12.22 31.25
N ALA A 492 -20.81 12.49 30.45
CA ALA A 492 -19.43 12.57 30.88
C ALA A 492 -18.96 13.99 31.24
N ASN A 493 -19.86 14.99 31.22
CA ASN A 493 -19.57 16.41 31.47
C ASN A 493 -18.47 16.96 30.55
N VAL A 494 -18.39 16.52 29.29
CA VAL A 494 -17.46 17.04 28.28
C VAL A 494 -18.03 18.35 27.71
N LYS A 495 -17.30 19.44 27.80
CA LYS A 495 -17.69 20.73 27.21
C LYS A 495 -17.41 20.72 25.71
N PHE A 496 -18.42 20.82 24.89
CA PHE A 496 -18.32 20.88 23.44
C PHE A 496 -19.26 21.91 22.83
N ALA A 497 -18.94 22.36 21.64
CA ALA A 497 -19.78 23.22 20.82
C ALA A 497 -19.76 22.74 19.37
N VAL A 498 -20.70 23.20 18.54
CA VAL A 498 -20.77 22.91 17.11
C VAL A 498 -20.65 24.18 16.28
N LEU A 499 -20.25 24.07 15.00
CA LEU A 499 -20.23 25.22 14.09
C LEU A 499 -21.62 25.63 13.58
N GLY A 500 -22.61 24.76 13.77
CA GLY A 500 -23.96 25.03 13.30
C GLY A 500 -24.02 25.18 11.78
N LYS A 501 -24.66 26.26 11.32
CA LYS A 501 -24.79 26.55 9.88
C LYS A 501 -23.46 26.88 9.18
N ARG A 502 -22.41 27.21 9.92
CA ARG A 502 -21.07 27.46 9.35
C ARG A 502 -20.32 26.19 8.96
N GLU A 503 -20.75 25.03 9.48
CA GLU A 503 -20.11 23.76 9.17
C GLU A 503 -20.39 23.33 7.72
N LYS A 504 -19.35 23.04 6.97
CA LYS A 504 -19.42 22.47 5.61
C LYS A 504 -18.83 21.07 5.57
N CYS A 505 -18.93 20.38 4.42
CA CYS A 505 -18.24 19.11 4.20
C CYS A 505 -16.72 19.27 4.43
N SER A 506 -16.09 18.26 5.03
CA SER A 506 -14.62 18.24 5.21
C SER A 506 -13.83 18.17 3.91
N GLY A 507 -14.47 17.90 2.78
CA GLY A 507 -13.83 17.77 1.49
C GLY A 507 -13.25 16.38 1.18
N ASP A 508 -13.32 15.40 2.10
CA ASP A 508 -12.80 14.04 1.81
C ASP A 508 -13.35 13.47 0.49
N PRO A 509 -14.67 13.44 0.25
CA PRO A 509 -15.20 12.91 -1.01
C PRO A 509 -14.65 13.64 -2.22
N VAL A 510 -14.56 14.96 -2.16
CA VAL A 510 -14.08 15.82 -3.24
C VAL A 510 -12.65 15.44 -3.64
N ARG A 511 -11.78 15.29 -2.64
CA ARG A 511 -10.39 14.90 -2.84
C ARG A 511 -10.26 13.48 -3.39
N ARG A 512 -11.03 12.52 -2.85
CA ARG A 512 -10.99 11.11 -3.28
C ARG A 512 -11.60 10.90 -4.67
N LEU A 513 -12.47 11.79 -5.10
CA LEU A 513 -13.02 11.80 -6.45
C LEU A 513 -12.07 12.47 -7.47
N GLY A 514 -11.07 13.22 -7.04
CA GLY A 514 -10.05 13.82 -7.90
C GLY A 514 -10.18 15.33 -8.10
N ALA A 515 -11.20 15.99 -7.53
CA ALA A 515 -11.38 17.44 -7.63
C ALA A 515 -10.47 18.16 -6.60
N GLU A 516 -9.16 18.10 -6.83
CA GLU A 516 -8.16 18.64 -5.90
C GLU A 516 -8.25 20.15 -5.73
N MET A 517 -8.62 20.89 -6.79
CA MET A 517 -8.78 22.36 -6.75
C MET A 517 -9.92 22.73 -5.79
N ASP A 518 -11.08 22.11 -5.95
CA ASP A 518 -12.24 22.35 -5.06
C ASP A 518 -11.93 21.94 -3.63
N PHE A 519 -11.21 20.80 -3.46
CA PHE A 519 -10.78 20.38 -2.13
C PHE A 519 -9.88 21.40 -1.45
N GLN A 520 -8.90 21.97 -2.16
CA GLN A 520 -7.99 22.96 -1.61
C GLN A 520 -8.72 24.24 -1.19
N THR A 521 -9.70 24.68 -1.98
CA THR A 521 -10.58 25.81 -1.65
C THR A 521 -11.38 25.52 -0.39
N MET A 522 -12.07 24.39 -0.33
CA MET A 522 -12.86 23.96 0.83
C MET A 522 -12.02 23.79 2.10
N ALA A 523 -10.82 23.23 1.97
CA ALA A 523 -9.93 23.03 3.11
C ALA A 523 -9.48 24.36 3.70
N ARG A 524 -9.14 25.35 2.86
CA ARG A 524 -8.80 26.72 3.33
C ARG A 524 -9.99 27.39 4.03
N GLU A 525 -11.19 27.37 3.43
CA GLU A 525 -12.41 27.93 4.03
C GLU A 525 -12.74 27.29 5.38
N ASN A 526 -12.65 25.95 5.49
CA ASN A 526 -12.89 25.25 6.75
C ASN A 526 -11.81 25.57 7.80
N VAL A 527 -10.55 25.67 7.40
CA VAL A 527 -9.43 26.06 8.31
C VAL A 527 -9.64 27.48 8.80
N GLU A 528 -10.00 28.43 7.94
CA GLU A 528 -10.33 29.80 8.32
C GLU A 528 -11.49 29.82 9.32
N THR A 529 -12.58 29.12 9.05
CA THR A 529 -13.75 29.02 9.95
C THR A 529 -13.35 28.46 11.32
N PHE A 530 -12.51 27.42 11.37
CA PHE A 530 -12.05 26.83 12.64
C PHE A 530 -11.12 27.79 13.40
N ASN A 531 -10.24 28.51 12.69
CA ASN A 531 -9.32 29.47 13.30
C ASN A 531 -10.05 30.70 13.86
N GLU A 532 -11.07 31.23 13.15
CA GLU A 532 -11.95 32.29 13.64
C GLU A 532 -12.71 31.87 14.91
N ALA A 533 -13.19 30.62 14.94
CA ALA A 533 -13.83 30.04 16.11
C ALA A 533 -12.84 29.60 17.21
N LYS A 534 -11.52 29.85 17.03
CA LYS A 534 -10.45 29.49 17.98
C LYS A 534 -10.42 28.02 18.36
N VAL A 535 -10.80 27.15 17.43
CA VAL A 535 -10.81 25.69 17.63
C VAL A 535 -9.39 25.18 17.82
N THR A 536 -9.18 24.37 18.86
CA THR A 536 -7.90 23.68 19.14
C THR A 536 -8.06 22.16 19.14
N LYS A 537 -9.26 21.67 19.58
CA LYS A 537 -9.54 20.24 19.67
C LYS A 537 -10.84 19.91 18.93
N VAL A 538 -10.84 18.83 18.19
CA VAL A 538 -11.97 18.40 17.34
C VAL A 538 -12.35 16.95 17.65
N ILE A 539 -13.65 16.72 17.90
CA ILE A 539 -14.24 15.37 17.93
C ILE A 539 -14.92 15.14 16.59
N ALA A 540 -14.59 14.05 15.89
CA ALA A 540 -15.27 13.66 14.66
C ALA A 540 -15.88 12.26 14.79
N SER A 541 -17.14 12.10 14.39
CA SER A 541 -17.82 10.80 14.37
C SER A 541 -17.61 10.05 13.04
N CYS A 542 -17.29 10.78 11.97
CA CYS A 542 -16.99 10.19 10.67
C CYS A 542 -15.48 10.00 10.50
N PRO A 543 -14.99 8.77 10.27
CA PRO A 543 -13.58 8.49 10.05
C PRO A 543 -12.95 9.23 8.87
N HIS A 544 -13.72 9.52 7.83
CA HIS A 544 -13.29 10.29 6.67
C HIS A 544 -13.01 11.75 7.08
N CYS A 545 -13.94 12.38 7.78
CA CYS A 545 -13.73 13.73 8.33
C CYS A 545 -12.57 13.76 9.33
N PHE A 546 -12.51 12.78 10.25
CA PHE A 546 -11.39 12.61 11.19
C PHE A 546 -10.04 12.57 10.46
N HIS A 547 -9.93 11.72 9.42
CA HIS A 547 -8.68 11.58 8.66
C HIS A 547 -8.30 12.88 7.95
N THR A 548 -9.24 13.52 7.28
CA THR A 548 -9.00 14.73 6.49
C THR A 548 -8.61 15.91 7.39
N ILE A 549 -9.35 16.15 8.46
CA ILE A 549 -9.06 17.26 9.38
C ILE A 549 -7.72 17.04 10.09
N LYS A 550 -7.46 15.82 10.56
CA LYS A 550 -6.22 15.48 11.28
C LYS A 550 -4.98 15.49 10.41
N ASN A 551 -5.06 14.91 9.22
CA ASN A 551 -3.87 14.53 8.47
C ASN A 551 -3.66 15.39 7.21
N GLU A 552 -4.70 16.04 6.69
CA GLU A 552 -4.62 16.79 5.44
C GLU A 552 -4.78 18.30 5.64
N TYR A 553 -5.59 18.77 6.59
CA TYR A 553 -5.71 20.21 6.92
C TYR A 553 -4.43 20.87 7.39
N PRO A 554 -3.46 20.17 8.05
CA PRO A 554 -2.16 20.81 8.37
C PRO A 554 -1.42 21.37 7.18
N GLN A 555 -1.67 20.85 5.97
CA GLN A 555 -1.09 21.37 4.71
C GLN A 555 -1.67 22.74 4.31
N PHE A 556 -2.74 23.18 4.99
CA PHE A 556 -3.45 24.45 4.79
C PHE A 556 -3.43 25.34 6.05
N GLY A 557 -2.57 25.03 7.01
CA GLY A 557 -2.44 25.80 8.28
C GLY A 557 -3.37 25.35 9.40
N GLY A 558 -4.20 24.30 9.18
CA GLY A 558 -5.15 23.77 10.18
C GLY A 558 -4.53 22.71 11.09
N ASN A 559 -3.87 23.14 12.16
CA ASN A 559 -3.20 22.26 13.12
C ASN A 559 -4.05 22.09 14.38
N TYR A 560 -4.88 21.04 14.42
CA TYR A 560 -5.81 20.75 15.51
C TYR A 560 -5.49 19.40 16.15
N GLU A 561 -5.81 19.25 17.44
CA GLU A 561 -5.88 17.96 18.10
C GLU A 561 -7.19 17.29 17.70
N VAL A 562 -7.15 16.30 16.81
CA VAL A 562 -8.35 15.63 16.30
C VAL A 562 -8.47 14.25 16.90
N ILE A 563 -9.59 13.94 17.52
CA ILE A 563 -9.90 12.65 18.11
C ILE A 563 -11.16 12.06 17.47
N HIS A 564 -11.12 10.77 17.18
CA HIS A 564 -12.32 10.06 16.74
C HIS A 564 -13.21 9.73 17.93
N HIS A 565 -14.55 9.81 17.78
CA HIS A 565 -15.49 9.60 18.90
C HIS A 565 -15.25 8.26 19.63
N SER A 566 -14.82 7.17 18.92
CA SER A 566 -14.49 5.91 19.56
C SER A 566 -13.32 6.02 20.54
N GLN A 567 -12.29 6.78 20.22
CA GLN A 567 -11.15 6.98 21.09
C GLN A 567 -11.53 7.76 22.36
N LEU A 568 -12.35 8.80 22.19
CA LEU A 568 -12.84 9.59 23.32
C LEU A 568 -13.75 8.74 24.22
N ILE A 569 -14.70 8.00 23.67
CA ILE A 569 -15.61 7.16 24.45
C ILE A 569 -14.82 6.08 25.22
N SER A 570 -13.87 5.39 24.58
CA SER A 570 -12.99 4.42 25.24
C SER A 570 -12.22 5.07 26.41
N HIS A 571 -11.66 6.26 26.21
CA HIS A 571 -10.97 7.02 27.27
C HIS A 571 -11.92 7.40 28.44
N LEU A 572 -13.13 7.84 28.15
CA LEU A 572 -14.11 8.19 29.18
C LEU A 572 -14.56 6.98 30.01
N LEU A 573 -14.72 5.82 29.37
CA LEU A 573 -15.03 4.55 30.04
C LEU A 573 -13.87 4.06 30.90
N SER A 574 -12.66 4.05 30.37
CA SER A 574 -11.46 3.58 31.07
C SER A 574 -11.08 4.45 32.27
N THR A 575 -11.35 5.76 32.20
CA THR A 575 -11.11 6.71 33.30
C THR A 575 -12.27 6.78 34.31
N GLY A 576 -13.36 6.04 34.08
CA GLY A 576 -14.54 6.04 34.95
C GLY A 576 -15.41 7.33 34.89
N LYS A 577 -15.09 8.25 33.96
CA LYS A 577 -15.91 9.45 33.70
C LYS A 577 -17.26 9.11 33.04
N LEU A 578 -17.33 7.99 32.40
CA LEU A 578 -18.55 7.44 31.81
C LEU A 578 -18.78 6.04 32.39
N LYS A 579 -20.05 5.75 32.78
CA LYS A 579 -20.43 4.45 33.38
C LYS A 579 -21.53 3.82 32.52
N ILE A 580 -21.47 2.51 32.38
CA ILE A 580 -22.49 1.69 31.74
C ILE A 580 -23.27 0.94 32.82
N ASP A 581 -24.59 1.19 32.90
CA ASP A 581 -25.48 0.55 33.87
C ASP A 581 -26.24 -0.63 33.27
N ALA A 582 -26.66 -0.54 32.03
CA ALA A 582 -27.44 -1.56 31.34
C ALA A 582 -26.65 -2.16 30.18
N PRO A 583 -25.73 -3.13 30.43
CA PRO A 583 -24.96 -3.76 29.36
C PRO A 583 -25.91 -4.54 28.44
N SER A 584 -25.57 -4.53 27.14
CA SER A 584 -26.27 -5.28 26.12
C SER A 584 -26.00 -6.79 26.25
N ASP A 585 -27.03 -7.60 26.07
CA ASP A 585 -26.97 -9.07 25.99
C ASP A 585 -26.73 -9.59 24.55
N LYS A 586 -26.69 -8.71 23.56
CA LYS A 586 -26.48 -9.07 22.17
C LYS A 586 -25.05 -9.58 21.93
N GLN A 587 -24.95 -10.58 21.05
CA GLN A 587 -23.67 -11.04 20.50
C GLN A 587 -23.25 -10.10 19.37
N PHE A 588 -22.22 -9.30 19.60
CA PHE A 588 -21.70 -8.38 18.61
C PHE A 588 -20.61 -8.98 17.75
N THR A 589 -20.54 -8.51 16.50
CA THR A 589 -19.29 -8.50 15.73
C THR A 589 -18.90 -7.05 15.43
N TYR A 590 -17.63 -6.78 15.10
CA TYR A 590 -17.17 -5.43 14.82
C TYR A 590 -16.69 -5.32 13.35
N HIS A 591 -17.17 -4.28 12.67
CA HIS A 591 -16.66 -3.91 11.37
C HIS A 591 -15.56 -2.86 11.49
N ASP A 592 -14.30 -3.25 11.24
CA ASP A 592 -13.18 -2.33 11.21
C ASP A 592 -13.28 -1.34 10.05
N SER A 593 -13.56 -0.08 10.37
CA SER A 593 -13.55 1.00 9.38
C SER A 593 -12.11 1.24 8.91
N CYS A 594 -11.91 1.24 7.59
CA CYS A 594 -10.58 1.37 7.00
C CYS A 594 -9.90 2.71 7.34
N TYR A 595 -10.67 3.78 7.48
CA TYR A 595 -10.12 5.11 7.79
C TYR A 595 -9.79 5.30 9.28
N ILE A 596 -10.38 4.53 10.19
CA ILE A 596 -9.93 4.49 11.60
C ILE A 596 -8.74 3.55 11.74
N GLY A 597 -8.89 2.31 11.28
CA GLY A 597 -7.89 1.25 11.44
C GLY A 597 -6.68 1.45 10.55
N ARG A 598 -6.75 1.08 9.25
CA ARG A 598 -5.58 1.06 8.36
C ARG A 598 -4.90 2.42 8.20
N TRP A 599 -5.68 3.48 8.07
CA TRP A 599 -5.12 4.82 7.86
C TRP A 599 -4.66 5.51 9.14
N ASN A 600 -5.27 5.20 10.31
CA ASN A 600 -4.96 5.88 11.57
C ASN A 600 -4.54 4.96 12.72
N GLY A 601 -4.45 3.65 12.50
CA GLY A 601 -3.92 2.68 13.48
C GLY A 601 -4.83 2.42 14.69
N VAL A 602 -6.08 2.84 14.67
CA VAL A 602 -7.02 2.70 15.81
C VAL A 602 -7.84 1.42 15.64
N TYR A 603 -7.51 0.38 16.39
CA TYR A 603 -8.18 -0.92 16.36
C TYR A 603 -8.76 -1.31 17.73
N ASP A 604 -8.11 -0.91 18.82
CA ASP A 604 -8.45 -1.38 20.17
C ASP A 604 -9.61 -0.57 20.79
N ALA A 605 -9.62 0.75 20.67
CA ALA A 605 -10.63 1.60 21.26
C ALA A 605 -12.10 1.17 20.97
N PRO A 606 -12.50 0.81 19.73
CA PRO A 606 -13.85 0.29 19.50
C PRO A 606 -14.12 -1.05 20.20
N ARG A 607 -13.11 -1.90 20.35
CA ARG A 607 -13.23 -3.20 21.03
C ARG A 607 -13.37 -3.05 22.53
N GLU A 608 -12.59 -2.15 23.13
CA GLU A 608 -12.72 -1.77 24.55
C GLU A 608 -14.13 -1.25 24.86
N ILE A 609 -14.71 -0.41 23.99
CA ILE A 609 -16.09 0.04 24.13
C ILE A 609 -17.05 -1.15 24.13
N LEU A 610 -16.91 -2.07 23.20
CA LEU A 610 -17.77 -3.26 23.11
C LEU A 610 -17.63 -4.17 24.33
N GLU A 611 -16.44 -4.36 24.84
CA GLU A 611 -16.20 -5.14 26.08
C GLU A 611 -16.91 -4.49 27.26
N HIS A 612 -16.81 -3.18 27.43
CA HIS A 612 -17.54 -2.43 28.45
C HIS A 612 -19.06 -2.53 28.27
N ALA A 613 -19.54 -2.36 27.03
CA ALA A 613 -20.96 -2.31 26.71
C ALA A 613 -21.66 -3.68 26.79
N THR A 614 -20.93 -4.78 26.70
CA THR A 614 -21.49 -6.14 26.83
C THR A 614 -21.18 -6.79 28.18
N ARG A 615 -20.18 -6.32 28.92
CA ARG A 615 -19.68 -6.89 30.20
C ARG A 615 -19.64 -8.42 30.21
N GLY A 616 -19.19 -9.00 29.11
CA GLY A 616 -19.00 -10.45 28.97
C GLY A 616 -20.28 -11.28 28.81
N LYS A 617 -21.47 -10.67 28.77
CA LYS A 617 -22.72 -11.42 28.55
C LYS A 617 -22.92 -11.87 27.10
N GLY A 618 -22.67 -11.00 26.13
CA GLY A 618 -22.76 -11.31 24.71
C GLY A 618 -21.36 -11.55 24.09
N GLY A 619 -20.42 -10.72 24.46
CA GLY A 619 -19.06 -10.72 23.95
C GLY A 619 -18.91 -10.19 22.52
N VAL A 620 -17.68 -10.15 22.05
CA VAL A 620 -17.34 -9.74 20.67
C VAL A 620 -16.87 -10.94 19.90
N ARG A 621 -17.49 -11.22 18.78
CA ARG A 621 -17.09 -12.26 17.85
C ARG A 621 -16.36 -11.64 16.67
N GLU A 622 -15.06 -11.86 16.57
CA GLU A 622 -14.26 -11.31 15.48
C GLU A 622 -14.65 -11.92 14.12
N LEU A 623 -14.69 -11.09 13.11
CA LEU A 623 -14.84 -11.53 11.73
C LEU A 623 -13.55 -12.19 11.24
N GLY A 624 -13.62 -13.06 10.26
CA GLY A 624 -12.44 -13.70 9.67
C GLY A 624 -11.48 -12.69 9.04
N ARG A 625 -12.02 -11.61 8.46
CA ARG A 625 -11.26 -10.47 7.92
C ARG A 625 -11.45 -9.28 8.85
N ASN A 626 -10.52 -9.08 9.79
CA ASN A 626 -10.57 -8.04 10.81
C ASN A 626 -9.28 -7.23 10.88
N LYS A 627 -9.27 -6.17 11.67
CA LYS A 627 -8.12 -5.28 11.91
C LYS A 627 -7.46 -4.82 10.60
N GLU A 628 -6.13 -5.03 10.46
CA GLU A 628 -5.36 -4.66 9.27
C GLU A 628 -5.89 -5.34 8.00
N HIS A 629 -6.40 -6.55 8.14
CA HIS A 629 -6.95 -7.35 7.05
C HIS A 629 -8.48 -7.21 6.88
N GLY A 630 -9.10 -6.29 7.62
CA GLY A 630 -10.54 -6.01 7.55
C GLY A 630 -11.01 -5.76 6.12
N PHE A 631 -12.16 -6.33 5.73
CA PHE A 631 -12.74 -6.10 4.41
C PHE A 631 -13.52 -4.77 4.40
N CYS A 632 -13.45 -4.02 3.29
CA CYS A 632 -14.09 -2.73 3.14
C CYS A 632 -15.61 -2.83 3.14
N CYS A 633 -16.31 -1.77 3.60
CA CYS A 633 -17.76 -1.64 3.47
C CYS A 633 -18.21 -1.24 2.05
N GLY A 634 -17.30 -0.69 1.23
CA GLY A 634 -17.59 -0.30 -0.14
C GLY A 634 -17.86 1.19 -0.37
N ALA A 635 -18.00 2.01 0.67
CA ALA A 635 -18.40 3.42 0.53
C ALA A 635 -17.29 4.34 0.00
N GLY A 636 -16.03 4.08 0.40
CA GLY A 636 -14.91 4.99 0.17
C GLY A 636 -14.61 5.26 -1.31
N GLY A 637 -13.79 6.28 -1.58
CA GLY A 637 -13.43 6.67 -2.94
C GLY A 637 -14.61 7.16 -3.79
N GLY A 638 -15.67 7.63 -3.14
CA GLY A 638 -16.90 8.07 -3.80
C GLY A 638 -17.82 6.96 -4.31
N ARG A 639 -17.47 5.69 -4.03
CA ARG A 639 -18.22 4.53 -4.57
C ARG A 639 -19.66 4.45 -4.08
N MET A 640 -19.97 4.96 -2.88
CA MET A 640 -21.34 4.94 -2.36
C MET A 640 -22.34 5.73 -3.21
N TRP A 641 -21.86 6.65 -4.01
CA TRP A 641 -22.72 7.49 -4.89
C TRP A 641 -22.77 6.98 -6.35
N MET A 642 -21.99 5.93 -6.67
CA MET A 642 -21.97 5.32 -8.00
C MET A 642 -22.83 4.07 -8.01
N GLU A 643 -23.59 3.88 -9.09
CA GLU A 643 -24.38 2.69 -9.28
C GLU A 643 -23.51 1.47 -9.55
N GLU A 644 -23.92 0.31 -9.04
CA GLU A 644 -23.25 -0.97 -9.22
C GLU A 644 -24.26 -2.10 -9.35
N GLU A 645 -23.92 -3.09 -10.18
CA GLU A 645 -24.64 -4.35 -10.20
C GLU A 645 -24.60 -5.01 -8.81
N PRO A 646 -25.73 -5.52 -8.30
CA PRO A 646 -25.78 -6.12 -6.95
C PRO A 646 -24.74 -7.21 -6.73
N SER A 647 -24.49 -8.07 -7.73
CA SER A 647 -23.50 -9.16 -7.66
C SER A 647 -22.07 -8.69 -7.43
N LYS A 648 -21.76 -7.43 -7.82
CA LYS A 648 -20.42 -6.82 -7.71
C LYS A 648 -20.29 -5.87 -6.52
N ARG A 649 -21.33 -5.69 -5.70
CA ARG A 649 -21.29 -4.77 -4.56
C ARG A 649 -20.40 -5.27 -3.43
N VAL A 650 -19.49 -4.41 -2.98
CA VAL A 650 -18.54 -4.71 -1.89
C VAL A 650 -19.29 -4.87 -0.56
N ASN A 651 -20.32 -4.07 -0.30
CA ASN A 651 -21.11 -4.13 0.92
C ASN A 651 -21.83 -5.47 1.08
N ILE A 652 -22.35 -6.05 0.02
CA ILE A 652 -23.02 -7.36 0.05
C ILE A 652 -22.03 -8.45 0.44
N ASN A 653 -20.81 -8.44 -0.12
CA ASN A 653 -19.77 -9.39 0.27
C ASN A 653 -19.41 -9.27 1.76
N ARG A 654 -19.31 -8.05 2.28
CA ARG A 654 -19.04 -7.82 3.71
C ARG A 654 -20.23 -8.21 4.58
N ALA A 655 -21.47 -7.89 4.18
CA ALA A 655 -22.69 -8.28 4.88
C ALA A 655 -22.85 -9.81 4.94
N THR A 656 -22.48 -10.54 3.89
CA THR A 656 -22.46 -12.02 3.86
C THR A 656 -21.50 -12.57 4.94
N GLU A 657 -20.33 -11.97 5.09
CA GLU A 657 -19.38 -12.37 6.16
C GLU A 657 -19.94 -12.08 7.56
N VAL A 658 -20.60 -10.92 7.74
CA VAL A 658 -21.31 -10.58 8.98
C VAL A 658 -22.41 -11.59 9.28
N ALA A 659 -23.26 -11.92 8.31
CA ALA A 659 -24.34 -12.90 8.47
C ALA A 659 -23.81 -14.30 8.83
N SER A 660 -22.66 -14.66 8.30
CA SER A 660 -22.01 -15.96 8.58
C SER A 660 -21.29 -16.01 9.93
N SER A 661 -21.13 -14.89 10.63
CA SER A 661 -20.41 -14.83 11.92
C SER A 661 -21.19 -15.44 13.07
N GLY A 662 -22.51 -15.56 12.96
CA GLY A 662 -23.42 -15.96 14.02
C GLY A 662 -23.64 -14.87 15.08
N ALA A 663 -23.23 -13.63 14.83
CA ALA A 663 -23.59 -12.47 15.64
C ALA A 663 -25.01 -11.99 15.28
N ASN A 664 -25.74 -11.44 16.26
CA ASN A 664 -27.05 -10.82 16.03
C ASN A 664 -27.00 -9.29 15.99
N ALA A 665 -25.80 -8.72 16.09
CA ALA A 665 -25.54 -7.32 15.85
C ALA A 665 -24.13 -7.09 15.31
N VAL A 666 -23.98 -6.11 14.40
CA VAL A 666 -22.68 -5.61 13.96
C VAL A 666 -22.48 -4.19 14.44
N ALA A 667 -21.41 -3.98 15.21
CA ALA A 667 -21.01 -2.66 15.65
C ALA A 667 -20.16 -1.97 14.58
N VAL A 668 -20.40 -0.70 14.39
CA VAL A 668 -19.69 0.19 13.48
C VAL A 668 -19.28 1.47 14.18
N ALA A 669 -18.30 2.18 13.63
CA ALA A 669 -17.88 3.49 14.11
C ALA A 669 -17.67 4.45 12.91
N CYS A 670 -18.58 4.38 11.94
CA CYS A 670 -18.55 5.19 10.73
C CYS A 670 -19.96 5.26 10.14
N PRO A 671 -20.49 6.45 9.86
CA PRO A 671 -21.83 6.60 9.30
C PRO A 671 -21.98 5.91 7.94
N PHE A 672 -20.98 6.00 7.08
CA PHE A 672 -21.02 5.34 5.77
C PHE A 672 -20.91 3.81 5.87
N CYS A 673 -20.12 3.29 6.81
CA CYS A 673 -20.12 1.84 7.07
C CYS A 673 -21.48 1.37 7.60
N ASN A 674 -22.15 2.18 8.42
CA ASN A 674 -23.52 1.90 8.89
C ASN A 674 -24.49 1.76 7.71
N THR A 675 -24.56 2.77 6.85
CA THR A 675 -25.43 2.78 5.67
C THR A 675 -25.13 1.58 4.76
N MET A 676 -23.87 1.33 4.43
CA MET A 676 -23.48 0.25 3.51
C MET A 676 -23.78 -1.15 4.07
N LEU A 677 -23.55 -1.39 5.37
CA LEU A 677 -23.84 -2.68 5.97
C LEU A 677 -25.34 -2.88 6.16
N SER A 678 -26.10 -1.83 6.52
CA SER A 678 -27.55 -1.89 6.59
C SER A 678 -28.16 -2.24 5.23
N ASP A 679 -27.71 -1.59 4.15
CA ASP A 679 -28.12 -1.89 2.79
C ASP A 679 -27.75 -3.32 2.38
N GLY A 680 -26.52 -3.75 2.71
CA GLY A 680 -26.06 -5.11 2.41
C GLY A 680 -26.84 -6.19 3.14
N LEU A 681 -27.14 -6.01 4.43
CA LEU A 681 -27.96 -6.94 5.22
C LEU A 681 -29.42 -6.96 4.73
N LYS A 682 -29.97 -5.82 4.37
CA LYS A 682 -31.30 -5.72 3.77
C LYS A 682 -31.38 -6.47 2.44
N HIS A 683 -30.36 -6.33 1.59
CA HIS A 683 -30.28 -7.09 0.34
C HIS A 683 -30.27 -8.63 0.58
N LEU A 684 -29.67 -9.07 1.69
CA LEU A 684 -29.62 -10.47 2.10
C LEU A 684 -30.89 -10.93 2.86
N GLY A 685 -31.84 -10.06 3.13
CA GLY A 685 -33.01 -10.35 3.98
C GLY A 685 -32.66 -10.67 5.42
N LYS A 686 -31.57 -10.08 5.95
CA LYS A 686 -31.04 -10.31 7.31
C LYS A 686 -31.10 -9.10 8.22
N ASP A 687 -31.71 -8.02 7.78
CA ASP A 687 -31.80 -6.74 8.52
C ASP A 687 -32.70 -6.83 9.77
N GLU A 688 -33.68 -7.74 9.81
CA GLU A 688 -34.47 -8.02 11.02
C GLU A 688 -33.72 -8.91 12.03
N GLU A 689 -32.80 -9.78 11.56
CA GLU A 689 -32.05 -10.70 12.42
C GLU A 689 -30.77 -10.06 12.99
N ILE A 690 -30.11 -9.19 12.22
CA ILE A 690 -28.81 -8.60 12.54
C ILE A 690 -28.89 -7.09 12.52
N ALA A 691 -28.85 -6.47 13.69
CA ALA A 691 -28.86 -5.02 13.81
C ALA A 691 -27.51 -4.41 13.47
N VAL A 692 -27.48 -3.33 12.68
CA VAL A 692 -26.29 -2.48 12.51
C VAL A 692 -26.35 -1.34 13.52
N VAL A 693 -25.38 -1.26 14.43
CA VAL A 693 -25.40 -0.33 15.56
C VAL A 693 -24.08 0.46 15.61
N ASP A 694 -24.18 1.80 15.60
CA ASP A 694 -23.00 2.61 15.90
C ASP A 694 -22.64 2.51 17.39
N ILE A 695 -21.33 2.48 17.70
CA ILE A 695 -20.82 2.36 19.07
C ILE A 695 -21.30 3.49 19.99
N ALA A 696 -21.50 4.71 19.48
CA ALA A 696 -22.05 5.82 20.27
C ALA A 696 -23.51 5.56 20.64
N VAL A 697 -24.30 4.97 19.73
CA VAL A 697 -25.70 4.59 20.01
C VAL A 697 -25.77 3.47 21.03
N LEU A 698 -24.87 2.47 20.91
CA LEU A 698 -24.77 1.38 21.87
C LEU A 698 -24.49 1.90 23.29
N VAL A 699 -23.50 2.78 23.42
CA VAL A 699 -23.11 3.36 24.71
C VAL A 699 -24.24 4.26 25.26
N ALA A 700 -24.84 5.14 24.45
CA ALA A 700 -25.90 6.02 24.87
C ALA A 700 -27.14 5.26 25.40
N ASN A 701 -27.46 4.10 24.81
CA ASN A 701 -28.55 3.23 25.26
C ASN A 701 -28.24 2.44 26.55
N SER A 702 -26.96 2.38 26.90
CA SER A 702 -26.44 1.66 28.08
C SER A 702 -26.14 2.60 29.26
N LEU A 703 -26.38 3.90 29.12
CA LEU A 703 -26.17 4.88 30.17
C LEU A 703 -27.26 4.78 31.24
N PRO A 704 -26.99 5.22 32.49
CA PRO A 704 -27.99 5.39 33.51
C PRO A 704 -29.17 6.25 33.01
N ALA A 705 -30.40 5.90 33.40
CA ALA A 705 -31.56 6.75 33.13
C ALA A 705 -31.27 8.15 33.69
N ALA A 706 -31.38 9.18 32.83
CA ALA A 706 -31.25 10.57 33.32
C ALA A 706 -32.23 10.80 34.45
N ALA A 707 -31.76 11.32 35.59
CA ALA A 707 -32.64 11.73 36.67
C ALA A 707 -33.69 12.71 36.07
N PRO A 708 -34.98 12.55 36.38
CA PRO A 708 -36.00 13.45 35.87
C PRO A 708 -35.61 14.88 36.25
N VAL A 709 -35.52 15.77 35.26
CA VAL A 709 -35.38 17.21 35.51
C VAL A 709 -36.54 17.63 36.39
N PRO A 710 -36.31 18.24 37.56
CA PRO A 710 -37.41 18.73 38.37
C PRO A 710 -38.25 19.69 37.52
N SER A 711 -39.54 19.36 37.31
CA SER A 711 -40.47 20.27 36.68
C SER A 711 -40.43 21.57 37.47
N GLN A 712 -40.12 22.69 36.83
CA GLN A 712 -40.36 24.01 37.37
C GLN A 712 -41.88 24.17 37.44
N GLU A 713 -42.50 23.57 38.45
CA GLU A 713 -43.83 23.94 38.88
C GLU A 713 -43.75 25.27 39.64
N THR A 714 -44.18 26.28 38.95
CA THR A 714 -44.90 27.47 39.46
C THR A 714 -44.62 27.90 40.91
N ALA A 715 -43.66 28.79 41.08
CA ALA A 715 -43.75 29.77 42.16
C ALA A 715 -44.67 30.94 41.68
N GLN A 716 -45.94 30.69 41.70
CA GLN A 716 -46.98 31.73 41.78
C GLN A 716 -47.78 31.42 43.02
N ALA A 717 -47.46 32.09 44.11
CA ALA A 717 -48.36 32.47 45.21
C ALA A 717 -47.78 33.72 45.90
#